data_20ce96580dd651b03f37a06612ba8743
#
_entry.id   20ce96580dd651b03f37a06612ba8743
#
_cell.length_a   1.000
_cell.length_b   1.000
_cell.length_c   1.000
_cell.angle_alpha   90.00
_cell.angle_beta   90.00
_cell.angle_gamma   90.00
#
_symmetry.space_group_name_H-M   'P 1'
#
loop_
_entity.id
_entity.type
_entity.pdbx_description
1 polymer ?
#
loop_
_entity_poly.entity_id
_entity_poly.type
_entity_poly.pdbx_seq_one_letter_code
_entity_poly.pdbx_strand_id
1 'polypeptide(L)'
;MDYPNTLNTDNYSSKSQRFDDLFQEGISFIQNLSGEKWTDYNYHDPGITILEQLCFAITDLGYKSNFSIEDLLMLGVDDFDFESKNLFIPPNKIFSSNPCTFNDYRRLIIDSIDEINNVWLEIIKDNKASIKGLFDVKLQLKDNISDEVYNDVINKTKLILSENRKLCSDLNKIIILKKDTISIGANIVIDSFYVGEEILAKIFIEIERRLNDKVKTVGYEYFEDKEISVDKIFQGVETKNGIILEDNLKDKTNQVYVSEIIEIIKNIEGVINIKDFVIFKNGIKIYDEIISFSENSYPSLESIDTYFSENSESEINFIRNNTNYNIDGIIFSQIYDSNSASDNISILKNYKTKTTSKGRFSLEQLKKYYSIINEFPSIYGLRDKELNPKASKLRKAQMKQLKAYLLLFDQIMSNYTAQLANIRNVFSIESVDKTYFSEVPTDISGLEEILKPKNISEYQSNINKIIENEHTYVQRRNKFLDHLLLRFGESFNSDLLKNIYRNENPEFSEIDCELYAINCKINYLKNITKLGNERNKAENFLSKDDNKISSSGLENRIKLLLDIKDNKVETKYNFDQNNAEFKEKYIWSTVDVKIKDGPNIKVLSLPNYCYKNDKANFYLKNYTFFKDLFLNAKNEKSYKIIDDESNHILLYNSSEIIQPIKIFQSEKKVDCEKKIEDIILKIKDLNIQTEGFYLIENILLRPLNTDKFSLSVFTNNRELIFKSYKINDFIELSEMRDGLIDLLKDRSNYSIHKSYEDTNKFVISVFDVMDNKILISNESFKTKIEAQDKIEKIIQNYVIKSNLKIEINTQSSSINNFPDNFNYSNEVHVIFPEWPSRFQNIEFKKYIKEIIDNYIPANIKFNLHFLNYKDIRELSEIFSEWKELKKKNKLSKIDILSLKLIQFLSSI
;
A
#
# COMPACT_ATOMS: atom_id res chain seq x y z
N MET A 1 16.81 40.02 -0.86
CA MET A 1 16.10 40.04 0.41
C MET A 1 16.97 40.85 1.35
N ASP A 2 16.50 42.04 1.69
CA ASP A 2 17.22 42.91 2.62
C ASP A 2 17.09 42.33 4.02
N TYR A 3 18.22 42.00 4.61
CA TYR A 3 18.28 41.60 6.02
C TYR A 3 17.99 42.84 6.87
N PRO A 4 17.10 42.77 7.85
CA PRO A 4 16.93 43.88 8.76
C PRO A 4 18.26 44.13 9.53
N ASN A 5 18.84 45.28 9.33
CA ASN A 5 20.08 45.72 10.00
C ASN A 5 19.95 45.98 11.48
N THR A 6 18.79 45.69 12.08
CA THR A 6 18.55 45.92 13.51
C THR A 6 17.88 44.68 14.11
N LEU A 7 18.50 44.18 15.18
CA LEU A 7 17.89 43.19 16.07
C LEU A 7 16.65 43.82 16.70
N ASN A 8 15.48 43.31 16.35
CA ASN A 8 14.23 43.75 16.92
C ASN A 8 14.10 43.12 18.31
N THR A 9 14.35 43.91 19.36
CA THR A 9 14.32 43.44 20.75
C THR A 9 12.94 43.01 21.23
N ASP A 10 11.88 43.35 20.51
CA ASP A 10 10.50 43.06 20.90
C ASP A 10 10.06 41.61 20.58
N ASN A 11 10.88 40.89 19.83
CA ASN A 11 10.56 39.46 19.44
C ASN A 11 11.11 38.41 20.41
N TYR A 12 11.80 38.77 21.46
CA TYR A 12 12.32 37.83 22.46
C TYR A 12 11.27 37.53 23.53
N SER A 13 10.52 36.48 23.32
CA SER A 13 9.38 36.10 24.17
C SER A 13 9.78 35.42 25.51
N SER A 14 11.00 34.93 25.66
CA SER A 14 11.44 34.25 26.88
C SER A 14 12.51 35.05 27.65
N LYS A 15 12.39 35.06 28.98
CA LYS A 15 13.37 35.67 29.88
C LYS A 15 14.78 35.09 29.69
N SER A 16 14.88 33.82 29.33
CA SER A 16 16.16 33.13 29.09
C SER A 16 16.96 33.64 27.89
N GLN A 17 16.43 34.57 27.11
CA GLN A 17 17.07 35.13 25.94
C GLN A 17 17.51 36.61 26.19
N ARG A 18 17.15 37.16 27.34
CA ARG A 18 17.51 38.50 27.71
C ARG A 18 18.68 38.47 28.73
N PHE A 19 19.80 39.00 28.34
CA PHE A 19 21.00 39.04 29.18
C PHE A 19 20.71 39.64 30.54
N ASP A 20 20.06 40.81 30.59
CA ASP A 20 19.78 41.53 31.83
C ASP A 20 18.89 40.72 32.79
N ASP A 21 17.85 40.05 32.26
CA ASP A 21 16.96 39.23 33.06
C ASP A 21 17.69 38.00 33.64
N LEU A 22 18.53 37.30 32.85
CA LEU A 22 19.38 36.20 33.33
C LEU A 22 20.38 36.65 34.37
N PHE A 23 21.00 37.80 34.15
CA PHE A 23 21.99 38.33 35.07
C PHE A 23 21.38 38.70 36.42
N GLN A 24 20.24 39.40 36.45
CA GLN A 24 19.50 39.72 37.66
C GLN A 24 18.99 38.46 38.40
N GLU A 25 18.49 37.50 37.67
CA GLU A 25 18.11 36.21 38.24
C GLU A 25 19.29 35.45 38.82
N GLY A 26 20.45 35.45 38.14
CA GLY A 26 21.71 34.90 38.60
C GLY A 26 22.20 35.54 39.87
N ILE A 27 22.17 36.86 39.95
CA ILE A 27 22.55 37.61 41.19
C ILE A 27 21.61 37.22 42.34
N SER A 28 20.32 37.24 42.11
CA SER A 28 19.31 36.84 43.11
C SER A 28 19.52 35.40 43.61
N PHE A 29 19.84 34.48 42.71
CA PHE A 29 20.13 33.09 43.06
C PHE A 29 21.40 32.96 43.92
N ILE A 30 22.50 33.66 43.56
CA ILE A 30 23.74 33.68 44.31
C ILE A 30 23.52 34.29 45.71
N GLN A 31 22.78 35.38 45.82
CA GLN A 31 22.43 36.01 47.09
C GLN A 31 21.66 35.02 48.01
N ASN A 32 20.72 34.30 47.49
CA ASN A 32 19.97 33.31 48.26
C ASN A 32 20.83 32.13 48.73
N LEU A 33 21.79 31.68 47.88
CA LEU A 33 22.64 30.53 48.22
C LEU A 33 23.79 30.84 49.12
N SER A 34 24.42 31.99 48.94
CA SER A 34 25.73 32.32 49.58
C SER A 34 25.86 33.72 50.09
N GLY A 35 24.78 34.48 50.20
CA GLY A 35 24.79 35.91 50.62
C GLY A 35 25.42 36.21 51.99
N GLU A 36 25.52 35.24 52.89
CA GLU A 36 26.26 35.38 54.15
C GLU A 36 27.77 35.40 53.97
N LYS A 37 28.31 34.76 52.94
CA LYS A 37 29.74 34.62 52.66
C LYS A 37 30.22 35.47 51.50
N TRP A 38 29.38 35.67 50.52
CA TRP A 38 29.69 36.50 49.34
C TRP A 38 28.73 37.70 49.30
N THR A 39 29.32 38.83 49.63
CA THR A 39 28.63 40.10 49.90
C THR A 39 28.84 41.17 48.83
N ASP A 40 29.84 40.99 47.94
CA ASP A 40 30.15 41.93 46.88
C ASP A 40 29.60 41.45 45.56
N TYR A 41 28.60 42.18 45.01
CA TYR A 41 27.91 41.86 43.74
C TYR A 41 28.19 42.90 42.67
N ASN A 42 29.27 43.65 42.82
CA ASN A 42 29.71 44.68 41.85
C ASN A 42 30.42 44.00 40.66
N TYR A 43 30.43 44.70 39.51
CA TYR A 43 31.09 44.22 38.27
C TYR A 43 32.64 43.99 38.43
N HIS A 44 33.26 44.45 39.44
CA HIS A 44 34.69 44.19 39.68
C HIS A 44 34.97 42.86 40.44
N ASP A 45 33.94 42.21 40.96
CA ASP A 45 34.05 40.88 41.58
C ASP A 45 34.30 39.79 40.56
N PRO A 46 35.30 38.93 40.77
CA PRO A 46 35.58 37.85 39.80
C PRO A 46 34.42 36.86 39.59
N GLY A 47 33.62 36.62 40.60
CA GLY A 47 32.46 35.72 40.49
C GLY A 47 31.35 36.34 39.67
N ILE A 48 31.14 37.68 39.81
CA ILE A 48 30.18 38.41 38.98
C ILE A 48 30.67 38.47 37.53
N THR A 49 31.98 38.60 37.28
CA THR A 49 32.55 38.50 35.93
C THR A 49 32.28 37.11 35.32
N ILE A 50 32.42 36.04 36.08
CA ILE A 50 32.09 34.69 35.62
C ILE A 50 30.59 34.54 35.28
N LEU A 51 29.70 35.06 36.16
CA LEU A 51 28.26 35.06 35.94
C LEU A 51 27.89 35.80 34.66
N GLU A 52 28.49 36.99 34.43
CA GLU A 52 28.29 37.81 33.23
C GLU A 52 28.59 37.00 31.95
N GLN A 53 29.78 36.36 31.94
CA GLN A 53 30.17 35.55 30.76
C GLN A 53 29.31 34.28 30.58
N LEU A 54 28.82 33.67 31.65
CA LEU A 54 27.87 32.55 31.58
C LEU A 54 26.52 33.01 31.05
N CYS A 55 26.02 34.18 31.52
CA CYS A 55 24.78 34.74 30.97
C CYS A 55 24.89 35.01 29.47
N PHE A 56 26.05 35.54 29.02
CA PHE A 56 26.31 35.72 27.60
C PHE A 56 26.28 34.39 26.82
N ALA A 57 26.96 33.36 27.31
CA ALA A 57 26.97 32.05 26.68
C ALA A 57 25.54 31.40 26.61
N ILE A 58 24.75 31.59 27.68
CA ILE A 58 23.34 31.10 27.71
C ILE A 58 22.49 31.88 26.70
N THR A 59 22.65 33.17 26.52
CA THR A 59 21.92 33.96 25.52
C THR A 59 22.31 33.56 24.10
N ASP A 60 23.58 33.28 23.81
CA ASP A 60 24.03 32.76 22.51
C ASP A 60 23.38 31.40 22.22
N LEU A 61 23.39 30.50 23.21
CA LEU A 61 22.71 29.18 23.08
C LEU A 61 21.20 29.35 22.88
N GLY A 62 20.56 30.24 23.63
CA GLY A 62 19.14 30.58 23.50
C GLY A 62 18.80 31.15 22.13
N TYR A 63 19.65 32.02 21.58
CA TYR A 63 19.50 32.50 20.21
C TYR A 63 19.56 31.36 19.17
N LYS A 64 20.55 30.48 19.28
CA LYS A 64 20.71 29.31 18.40
C LYS A 64 19.54 28.31 18.51
N SER A 65 19.01 28.14 19.72
CA SER A 65 17.86 27.24 19.95
C SER A 65 16.55 27.76 19.36
N ASN A 66 16.46 29.07 19.09
CA ASN A 66 15.29 29.70 18.46
C ASN A 66 15.30 29.69 16.94
N PHE A 67 16.29 29.05 16.33
CA PHE A 67 16.24 28.83 14.88
C PHE A 67 15.04 27.99 14.52
N SER A 68 14.47 28.23 13.35
CA SER A 68 13.35 27.43 12.88
C SER A 68 13.75 25.94 12.80
N ILE A 69 12.79 25.05 13.01
CA ILE A 69 13.04 23.60 12.92
C ILE A 69 13.60 23.25 11.55
N GLU A 70 13.12 23.91 10.50
CA GLU A 70 13.61 23.75 9.13
C GLU A 70 15.09 24.11 9.04
N ASP A 71 15.52 25.26 9.59
CA ASP A 71 16.92 25.68 9.57
C ASP A 71 17.82 24.70 10.35
N LEU A 72 17.37 24.21 11.51
CA LEU A 72 18.12 23.25 12.33
C LEU A 72 18.27 21.89 11.66
N LEU A 73 17.23 21.43 10.94
CA LEU A 73 17.24 20.14 10.26
C LEU A 73 17.97 20.17 8.91
N MET A 74 18.04 21.34 8.29
CA MET A 74 18.74 21.53 7.01
C MET A 74 20.25 21.78 7.15
N LEU A 75 20.78 21.83 8.34
CA LEU A 75 22.19 22.09 8.59
C LEU A 75 23.11 21.16 7.79
N GLY A 76 23.97 21.75 6.98
CA GLY A 76 24.97 21.02 6.20
C GLY A 76 24.46 20.32 4.94
N VAL A 77 23.31 20.76 4.41
CA VAL A 77 22.74 20.23 3.17
C VAL A 77 22.37 21.39 2.25
N ASP A 78 22.93 21.40 1.04
CA ASP A 78 22.71 22.48 0.07
C ASP A 78 21.32 22.40 -0.59
N ASP A 79 20.84 21.19 -0.90
CA ASP A 79 19.50 20.92 -1.39
C ASP A 79 18.84 19.85 -0.53
N PHE A 80 17.81 20.25 0.19
CA PHE A 80 17.15 19.37 1.15
C PHE A 80 15.85 18.81 0.54
N ASP A 81 15.86 17.52 0.28
CA ASP A 81 14.65 16.75 0.00
C ASP A 81 14.22 16.02 1.29
N PHE A 82 13.15 16.50 1.89
CA PHE A 82 12.62 15.93 3.13
C PHE A 82 12.14 14.47 2.94
N GLU A 83 11.68 14.11 1.74
CA GLU A 83 11.22 12.75 1.44
C GLU A 83 12.38 11.76 1.38
N SER A 84 13.48 12.12 0.69
CA SER A 84 14.63 11.21 0.52
C SER A 84 15.37 10.92 1.83
N LYS A 85 15.23 11.79 2.83
CA LYS A 85 15.93 11.68 4.13
C LYS A 85 15.04 11.12 5.25
N ASN A 86 13.78 10.80 4.99
CA ASN A 86 12.83 10.26 5.98
C ASN A 86 12.73 11.09 7.28
N LEU A 87 12.95 12.41 7.22
CA LEU A 87 12.87 13.30 8.38
C LEU A 87 11.47 13.84 8.59
N PHE A 88 10.80 14.20 7.50
CA PHE A 88 9.39 14.60 7.50
C PHE A 88 8.63 13.79 6.45
N ILE A 89 7.48 13.35 6.82
CA ILE A 89 6.56 12.66 5.93
C ILE A 89 5.51 13.68 5.49
N PRO A 90 5.35 13.93 4.19
CA PRO A 90 4.38 14.91 3.72
C PRO A 90 2.93 14.42 3.99
N PRO A 91 1.99 15.35 4.20
CA PRO A 91 0.62 15.04 4.57
C PRO A 91 -0.09 14.08 3.62
N ASN A 92 0.15 14.21 2.31
CA ASN A 92 -0.42 13.31 1.31
C ASN A 92 0.04 11.85 1.49
N LYS A 93 1.21 11.59 2.10
CA LYS A 93 1.67 10.23 2.42
C LYS A 93 1.14 9.71 3.75
N ILE A 94 0.81 10.63 4.69
CA ILE A 94 0.28 10.24 6.01
C ILE A 94 -1.22 9.93 5.93
N PHE A 95 -1.99 10.80 5.26
CA PHE A 95 -3.45 10.75 5.27
C PHE A 95 -4.07 9.99 4.11
N SER A 96 -3.31 9.75 3.03
CA SER A 96 -3.80 8.93 1.92
C SER A 96 -3.98 7.46 2.33
N SER A 97 -4.89 6.79 1.65
CA SER A 97 -5.17 5.36 1.87
C SER A 97 -5.41 4.64 0.54
N ASN A 98 -5.19 3.33 0.53
CA ASN A 98 -5.69 2.48 -0.54
C ASN A 98 -7.23 2.57 -0.58
N PRO A 99 -7.89 2.44 -1.74
CA PRO A 99 -9.33 2.55 -1.85
C PRO A 99 -10.08 1.71 -0.82
N CYS A 100 -10.94 2.34 -0.03
CA CYS A 100 -11.77 1.70 0.98
C CYS A 100 -13.24 1.62 0.56
N THR A 101 -13.73 2.68 -0.07
CA THR A 101 -15.12 2.84 -0.51
C THR A 101 -15.24 2.74 -2.04
N PHE A 102 -16.46 2.58 -2.54
CA PHE A 102 -16.68 2.64 -3.98
C PHE A 102 -16.36 4.02 -4.57
N ASN A 103 -16.58 5.09 -3.81
CA ASN A 103 -16.20 6.43 -4.23
C ASN A 103 -14.70 6.59 -4.36
N ASP A 104 -13.88 5.93 -3.53
CA ASP A 104 -12.44 5.93 -3.67
C ASP A 104 -11.99 5.23 -4.97
N TYR A 105 -12.62 4.09 -5.30
CA TYR A 105 -12.35 3.41 -6.57
C TYR A 105 -12.79 4.28 -7.76
N ARG A 106 -13.91 4.99 -7.65
CA ARG A 106 -14.36 5.95 -8.68
C ARG A 106 -13.32 7.04 -8.90
N ARG A 107 -12.85 7.67 -7.81
CA ARG A 107 -11.78 8.70 -7.86
C ARG A 107 -10.53 8.18 -8.54
N LEU A 108 -10.07 7.00 -8.14
CA LEU A 108 -8.86 6.39 -8.67
C LEU A 108 -8.96 6.07 -10.17
N ILE A 109 -10.07 5.51 -10.61
CA ILE A 109 -10.26 5.12 -12.02
C ILE A 109 -10.39 6.37 -12.89
N ILE A 110 -11.18 7.36 -12.47
CA ILE A 110 -11.38 8.62 -13.21
C ILE A 110 -10.07 9.40 -13.33
N ASP A 111 -9.28 9.45 -12.25
CA ASP A 111 -7.98 10.15 -12.24
C ASP A 111 -6.92 9.44 -13.10
N SER A 112 -7.01 8.11 -13.24
CA SER A 112 -5.97 7.30 -13.89
C SER A 112 -6.23 7.03 -15.36
N ILE A 113 -7.46 7.19 -15.84
CA ILE A 113 -7.86 6.85 -17.21
C ILE A 113 -8.59 8.03 -17.84
N ASP A 114 -7.91 8.73 -18.73
CA ASP A 114 -8.42 9.97 -19.36
C ASP A 114 -9.65 9.74 -20.25
N GLU A 115 -9.83 8.53 -20.77
CA GLU A 115 -10.93 8.17 -21.67
C GLU A 115 -12.27 7.98 -20.94
N ILE A 116 -12.28 8.02 -19.58
CA ILE A 116 -13.46 7.80 -18.76
C ILE A 116 -14.02 9.13 -18.28
N ASN A 117 -15.34 9.31 -18.42
CA ASN A 117 -16.07 10.44 -17.86
C ASN A 117 -16.57 10.16 -16.45
N ASN A 118 -17.11 8.96 -16.21
CA ASN A 118 -17.64 8.57 -14.90
C ASN A 118 -17.61 7.05 -14.73
N VAL A 119 -17.67 6.62 -13.47
CA VAL A 119 -17.62 5.20 -13.08
C VAL A 119 -18.61 4.96 -11.95
N TRP A 120 -19.31 3.84 -11.98
CA TRP A 120 -20.13 3.36 -10.87
C TRP A 120 -19.77 1.92 -10.53
N LEU A 121 -19.70 1.63 -9.24
CA LEU A 121 -19.46 0.29 -8.72
C LEU A 121 -20.72 -0.17 -7.97
N GLU A 122 -21.20 -1.35 -8.30
CA GLU A 122 -22.42 -1.93 -7.71
C GLU A 122 -22.15 -3.32 -7.15
N ILE A 123 -22.71 -3.58 -5.96
CA ILE A 123 -22.66 -4.91 -5.35
C ILE A 123 -23.64 -5.82 -6.09
N ILE A 124 -23.22 -7.03 -6.38
CA ILE A 124 -24.07 -8.01 -7.05
C ILE A 124 -25.16 -8.47 -6.09
N LYS A 125 -26.42 -8.20 -6.45
CA LYS A 125 -27.59 -8.55 -5.62
C LYS A 125 -28.05 -9.99 -5.79
N ASP A 126 -27.90 -10.55 -7.01
CA ASP A 126 -28.42 -11.87 -7.39
C ASP A 126 -27.31 -12.89 -7.62
N ASN A 127 -26.61 -13.27 -6.56
CA ASN A 127 -25.66 -14.37 -6.59
C ASN A 127 -26.32 -15.66 -6.10
N LYS A 128 -26.38 -16.71 -6.92
CA LYS A 128 -26.85 -18.06 -6.50
C LYS A 128 -26.11 -18.57 -5.24
N ALA A 129 -24.86 -18.11 -5.03
CA ALA A 129 -24.03 -18.47 -3.89
C ALA A 129 -23.96 -17.39 -2.79
N SER A 130 -24.70 -16.30 -2.88
CA SER A 130 -24.66 -15.14 -1.93
C SER A 130 -23.26 -14.70 -1.53
N ILE A 131 -22.27 -14.73 -2.42
CA ILE A 131 -20.88 -14.38 -2.12
C ILE A 131 -20.78 -12.88 -1.93
N LYS A 132 -20.45 -12.44 -0.72
CA LYS A 132 -20.23 -11.04 -0.40
C LYS A 132 -18.81 -10.63 -0.83
N GLY A 133 -18.65 -9.37 -1.27
CA GLY A 133 -17.34 -8.83 -1.68
C GLY A 133 -17.13 -8.81 -3.20
N LEU A 134 -18.09 -9.30 -3.98
CA LEU A 134 -18.08 -9.18 -5.45
C LEU A 134 -18.82 -7.92 -5.89
N PHE A 135 -18.27 -7.23 -6.89
CA PHE A 135 -18.86 -6.03 -7.45
C PHE A 135 -18.68 -5.95 -8.97
N ASP A 136 -19.63 -5.28 -9.61
CA ASP A 136 -19.56 -4.91 -11.02
C ASP A 136 -19.09 -3.47 -11.16
N VAL A 137 -18.39 -3.18 -12.26
CA VAL A 137 -17.93 -1.83 -12.60
C VAL A 137 -18.60 -1.39 -13.89
N LYS A 138 -19.30 -0.27 -13.83
CA LYS A 138 -19.98 0.35 -14.97
C LYS A 138 -19.19 1.58 -15.38
N LEU A 139 -18.71 1.60 -16.62
CA LEU A 139 -17.88 2.65 -17.18
C LEU A 139 -18.69 3.51 -18.16
N GLN A 140 -18.62 4.81 -17.96
CA GLN A 140 -19.06 5.79 -18.93
C GLN A 140 -17.84 6.38 -19.63
N LEU A 141 -17.72 6.17 -20.91
CA LEU A 141 -16.62 6.68 -21.72
C LEU A 141 -16.90 8.09 -22.25
N LYS A 142 -15.87 8.81 -22.65
CA LYS A 142 -15.98 10.06 -23.41
C LYS A 142 -16.55 9.79 -24.80
N ASP A 143 -17.15 10.81 -25.40
CA ASP A 143 -17.67 10.72 -26.76
C ASP A 143 -16.54 10.53 -27.79
N ASN A 144 -16.83 9.91 -28.95
CA ASN A 144 -15.92 9.72 -30.10
C ASN A 144 -14.69 8.81 -29.81
N ILE A 145 -14.84 7.80 -28.98
CA ILE A 145 -13.79 6.79 -28.74
C ILE A 145 -14.00 5.61 -29.72
N SER A 146 -12.91 5.16 -30.37
CA SER A 146 -12.94 4.02 -31.28
C SER A 146 -13.06 2.68 -30.53
N ASP A 147 -13.64 1.66 -31.17
CA ASP A 147 -13.83 0.32 -30.59
C ASP A 147 -12.52 -0.36 -30.16
N GLU A 148 -11.39 -0.01 -30.77
CA GLU A 148 -10.08 -0.53 -30.40
C GLU A 148 -9.67 -0.07 -28.99
N VAL A 149 -10.05 1.15 -28.60
CA VAL A 149 -9.74 1.73 -27.30
C VAL A 149 -10.59 1.10 -26.18
N TYR A 150 -11.77 0.57 -26.48
CA TYR A 150 -12.62 -0.08 -25.47
C TYR A 150 -11.90 -1.21 -24.74
N ASN A 151 -11.23 -2.09 -25.47
CA ASN A 151 -10.48 -3.20 -24.88
C ASN A 151 -9.30 -2.71 -24.04
N ASP A 152 -8.64 -1.62 -24.46
CA ASP A 152 -7.53 -1.03 -23.69
C ASP A 152 -8.03 -0.41 -22.38
N VAL A 153 -9.14 0.33 -22.42
CA VAL A 153 -9.78 0.90 -21.21
C VAL A 153 -10.20 -0.20 -20.23
N ILE A 154 -10.82 -1.29 -20.72
CA ILE A 154 -11.19 -2.43 -19.87
C ILE A 154 -9.95 -3.05 -19.23
N ASN A 155 -8.87 -3.23 -20.00
CA ASN A 155 -7.64 -3.82 -19.47
C ASN A 155 -6.94 -2.88 -18.47
N LYS A 156 -6.86 -1.57 -18.74
CA LYS A 156 -6.34 -0.56 -17.80
C LYS A 156 -7.15 -0.58 -16.49
N THR A 157 -8.48 -0.59 -16.60
CA THR A 157 -9.37 -0.65 -15.43
C THR A 157 -9.15 -1.92 -14.61
N LYS A 158 -9.00 -3.09 -15.26
CA LYS A 158 -8.68 -4.36 -14.57
C LYS A 158 -7.36 -4.29 -13.83
N LEU A 159 -6.34 -3.71 -14.44
CA LEU A 159 -5.02 -3.57 -13.80
C LEU A 159 -5.09 -2.66 -12.57
N ILE A 160 -5.71 -1.48 -12.68
CA ILE A 160 -5.89 -0.54 -11.57
C ILE A 160 -6.65 -1.19 -10.42
N LEU A 161 -7.75 -1.89 -10.71
CA LEU A 161 -8.53 -2.58 -9.70
C LEU A 161 -7.76 -3.73 -9.04
N SER A 162 -6.95 -4.47 -9.80
CA SER A 162 -6.11 -5.55 -9.26
C SER A 162 -4.98 -5.03 -8.39
N GLU A 163 -4.33 -3.91 -8.77
CA GLU A 163 -3.26 -3.28 -8.00
C GLU A 163 -3.75 -2.71 -6.67
N ASN A 164 -4.98 -2.24 -6.64
CA ASN A 164 -5.58 -1.60 -5.48
C ASN A 164 -6.72 -2.42 -4.87
N ARG A 165 -6.74 -3.72 -5.13
CA ARG A 165 -7.76 -4.65 -4.64
C ARG A 165 -7.81 -4.63 -3.11
N LYS A 166 -9.01 -4.60 -2.56
CA LYS A 166 -9.27 -4.74 -1.13
C LYS A 166 -9.30 -6.21 -0.73
N LEU A 167 -8.80 -6.51 0.46
CA LEU A 167 -8.83 -7.86 1.02
C LEU A 167 -10.26 -8.40 1.08
N CYS A 168 -10.48 -9.63 0.64
CA CYS A 168 -11.78 -10.31 0.51
C CYS A 168 -12.77 -9.57 -0.40
N SER A 169 -12.30 -8.82 -1.38
CA SER A 169 -13.10 -8.25 -2.46
C SER A 169 -12.52 -8.63 -3.81
N ASP A 170 -13.38 -8.82 -4.81
CA ASP A 170 -12.91 -9.11 -6.18
C ASP A 170 -13.87 -8.56 -7.22
N LEU A 171 -13.33 -8.24 -8.39
CA LEU A 171 -14.08 -7.81 -9.54
C LEU A 171 -14.86 -8.99 -10.14
N ASN A 172 -16.14 -8.78 -10.46
CA ASN A 172 -16.93 -9.74 -11.22
C ASN A 172 -16.87 -9.42 -12.71
N LYS A 173 -17.39 -8.28 -13.13
CA LYS A 173 -17.37 -7.84 -14.53
C LYS A 173 -17.22 -6.32 -14.68
N ILE A 174 -16.77 -5.91 -15.86
CA ILE A 174 -16.75 -4.51 -16.30
C ILE A 174 -17.74 -4.36 -17.44
N ILE A 175 -18.61 -3.37 -17.32
CA ILE A 175 -19.66 -3.07 -18.29
C ILE A 175 -19.43 -1.67 -18.82
N ILE A 176 -19.35 -1.50 -20.13
CA ILE A 176 -19.37 -0.18 -20.76
C ILE A 176 -20.85 0.20 -20.96
N LEU A 177 -21.23 1.35 -20.39
CA LEU A 177 -22.61 1.85 -20.49
C LEU A 177 -22.91 2.35 -21.89
N LYS A 178 -24.12 2.07 -22.39
CA LYS A 178 -24.63 2.60 -23.65
C LYS A 178 -25.24 3.99 -23.43
N LYS A 179 -25.11 4.86 -24.42
CA LYS A 179 -25.69 6.20 -24.39
C LYS A 179 -27.16 6.14 -24.81
N ASP A 180 -28.07 6.64 -23.95
CA ASP A 180 -29.46 6.91 -24.30
C ASP A 180 -29.59 8.42 -24.55
N THR A 181 -29.78 8.80 -25.78
CA THR A 181 -29.91 10.21 -26.20
C THR A 181 -31.27 10.78 -25.82
N ILE A 182 -31.25 11.96 -25.23
CA ILE A 182 -32.44 12.76 -24.92
C ILE A 182 -32.39 14.01 -25.78
N SER A 183 -33.47 14.27 -26.50
CA SER A 183 -33.66 15.53 -27.21
C SER A 183 -34.99 16.20 -26.81
N ILE A 184 -35.02 17.53 -26.85
CA ILE A 184 -36.09 18.36 -26.33
C ILE A 184 -36.57 19.30 -27.41
N GLY A 185 -37.88 19.34 -27.62
CA GLY A 185 -38.55 20.35 -28.43
C GLY A 185 -39.43 21.22 -27.59
N ALA A 186 -39.40 22.54 -27.78
CA ALA A 186 -40.23 23.48 -27.04
C ALA A 186 -40.33 24.85 -27.73
N ASN A 187 -41.42 25.54 -27.52
CA ASN A 187 -41.58 26.96 -27.85
C ASN A 187 -41.36 27.81 -26.59
N ILE A 188 -40.22 28.50 -26.49
CA ILE A 188 -39.81 29.25 -25.30
C ILE A 188 -39.98 30.73 -25.55
N VAL A 189 -40.81 31.38 -24.71
CA VAL A 189 -40.98 32.83 -24.73
C VAL A 189 -39.90 33.48 -23.89
N ILE A 190 -39.10 34.32 -24.54
CA ILE A 190 -37.98 35.03 -23.90
C ILE A 190 -38.20 36.50 -23.72
N ASP A 191 -37.61 37.07 -22.68
CA ASP A 191 -37.60 38.50 -22.41
C ASP A 191 -36.74 39.25 -23.45
N SER A 192 -37.14 40.47 -23.82
CA SER A 192 -36.46 41.30 -24.81
C SER A 192 -35.07 41.77 -24.38
N PHE A 193 -34.76 41.76 -23.09
CA PHE A 193 -33.44 42.17 -22.56
C PHE A 193 -32.36 41.11 -22.60
N TYR A 194 -32.70 39.86 -22.90
CA TYR A 194 -31.76 38.73 -22.88
C TYR A 194 -31.46 38.22 -24.29
N VAL A 195 -30.27 37.68 -24.46
CA VAL A 195 -29.77 37.08 -25.72
C VAL A 195 -30.21 35.63 -25.79
N GLY A 196 -30.88 35.26 -26.90
CA GLY A 196 -31.41 33.90 -27.03
C GLY A 196 -30.35 32.81 -27.01
N GLU A 197 -29.18 33.07 -27.59
CA GLU A 197 -28.04 32.17 -27.63
C GLU A 197 -27.46 31.86 -26.24
N GLU A 198 -27.43 32.86 -25.33
CA GLU A 198 -27.04 32.68 -23.93
C GLU A 198 -28.03 31.82 -23.16
N ILE A 199 -29.36 32.08 -23.40
CA ILE A 199 -30.42 31.28 -22.77
C ILE A 199 -30.32 29.83 -23.24
N LEU A 200 -30.13 29.59 -24.53
CA LEU A 200 -29.99 28.24 -25.08
C LEU A 200 -28.78 27.53 -24.52
N ALA A 201 -27.64 28.21 -24.42
CA ALA A 201 -26.42 27.64 -23.84
C ALA A 201 -26.64 27.25 -22.37
N LYS A 202 -27.30 28.09 -21.56
CA LYS A 202 -27.64 27.77 -20.18
C LYS A 202 -28.61 26.59 -20.09
N ILE A 203 -29.62 26.52 -21.00
CA ILE A 203 -30.54 25.36 -21.05
C ILE A 203 -29.77 24.07 -21.24
N PHE A 204 -28.89 24.00 -22.24
CA PHE A 204 -28.13 22.80 -22.52
C PHE A 204 -27.20 22.41 -21.36
N ILE A 205 -26.49 23.38 -20.79
CA ILE A 205 -25.58 23.14 -19.66
C ILE A 205 -26.32 22.63 -18.42
N GLU A 206 -27.44 23.26 -18.03
CA GLU A 206 -28.15 22.87 -16.81
C GLU A 206 -28.87 21.52 -16.98
N ILE A 207 -29.41 21.24 -18.17
CA ILE A 207 -30.02 19.93 -18.45
C ILE A 207 -28.95 18.85 -18.51
N GLU A 208 -27.80 19.10 -19.17
CA GLU A 208 -26.68 18.15 -19.17
C GLU A 208 -26.18 17.86 -17.76
N ARG A 209 -26.04 18.86 -16.89
CA ARG A 209 -25.73 18.70 -15.48
C ARG A 209 -26.75 17.83 -14.74
N ARG A 210 -28.02 17.93 -15.06
CA ARG A 210 -29.06 17.10 -14.42
C ARG A 210 -29.04 15.66 -14.94
N LEU A 211 -28.83 15.48 -16.23
CA LEU A 211 -28.79 14.17 -16.87
C LEU A 211 -27.51 13.43 -16.58
N ASN A 212 -26.40 14.10 -16.77
CA ASN A 212 -25.08 13.50 -16.75
C ASN A 212 -24.00 14.52 -16.32
N ASP A 213 -23.89 14.74 -15.02
CA ASP A 213 -22.91 15.68 -14.46
C ASP A 213 -21.49 15.14 -14.64
N LYS A 214 -20.62 15.92 -15.26
CA LYS A 214 -19.20 15.59 -15.40
C LYS A 214 -18.53 15.69 -14.03
N VAL A 215 -17.69 14.71 -13.71
CA VAL A 215 -16.94 14.73 -12.45
C VAL A 215 -15.90 15.84 -12.50
N LYS A 216 -16.05 16.85 -11.60
CA LYS A 216 -15.15 18.00 -11.52
C LYS A 216 -13.99 17.70 -10.58
N THR A 217 -12.80 18.14 -11.00
CA THR A 217 -11.59 18.09 -10.18
C THR A 217 -11.25 19.50 -9.70
N VAL A 218 -10.75 19.63 -8.47
CA VAL A 218 -10.33 20.91 -7.90
C VAL A 218 -8.83 20.86 -7.56
N GLY A 219 -8.17 22.03 -7.66
CA GLY A 219 -6.80 22.21 -7.24
C GLY A 219 -6.68 22.47 -5.73
N TYR A 220 -5.44 22.44 -5.22
CA TYR A 220 -5.17 22.73 -3.81
C TYR A 220 -5.60 24.14 -3.39
N GLU A 221 -5.48 25.12 -4.27
CA GLU A 221 -5.89 26.52 -4.06
C GLU A 221 -7.35 26.65 -3.60
N TYR A 222 -8.24 25.79 -4.10
CA TYR A 222 -9.65 25.74 -3.68
C TYR A 222 -9.84 25.51 -2.18
N PHE A 223 -8.92 24.82 -1.54
CA PHE A 223 -8.99 24.48 -0.12
C PHE A 223 -8.33 25.54 0.76
N GLU A 224 -7.29 26.24 0.26
CA GLU A 224 -6.66 27.35 0.97
C GLU A 224 -7.67 28.48 1.23
N ASP A 225 -8.50 28.81 0.24
CA ASP A 225 -9.53 29.84 0.36
C ASP A 225 -10.64 29.48 1.36
N LYS A 226 -10.83 28.19 1.65
CA LYS A 226 -11.90 27.68 2.51
C LYS A 226 -11.45 27.27 3.92
N GLU A 227 -10.20 27.47 4.27
CA GLU A 227 -9.60 27.09 5.57
C GLU A 227 -9.87 25.62 5.96
N ILE A 228 -9.88 24.70 4.96
CA ILE A 228 -10.11 23.27 5.21
C ILE A 228 -8.84 22.64 5.75
N SER A 229 -8.97 21.83 6.81
CA SER A 229 -7.82 21.16 7.43
C SER A 229 -7.14 20.16 6.49
N VAL A 230 -5.83 20.07 6.60
CA VAL A 230 -4.95 19.28 5.72
C VAL A 230 -5.32 17.78 5.70
N ASP A 231 -5.73 17.22 6.84
CA ASP A 231 -6.19 15.84 6.96
C ASP A 231 -7.43 15.55 6.10
N LYS A 232 -8.38 16.50 6.01
CA LYS A 232 -9.57 16.36 5.16
C LYS A 232 -9.26 16.49 3.67
N ILE A 233 -8.26 17.28 3.32
CA ILE A 233 -7.83 17.47 1.92
C ILE A 233 -7.26 16.17 1.35
N PHE A 234 -6.38 15.53 2.10
CA PHE A 234 -5.65 14.33 1.66
C PHE A 234 -6.29 13.00 2.10
N GLN A 235 -7.47 13.03 2.69
CA GLN A 235 -8.20 11.84 3.07
C GLN A 235 -8.64 11.02 1.84
N GLY A 236 -8.37 9.71 1.85
CA GLY A 236 -8.75 8.77 0.80
C GLY A 236 -7.62 8.50 -0.18
N VAL A 237 -7.95 8.30 -1.44
CA VAL A 237 -6.99 7.91 -2.48
C VAL A 237 -6.17 9.10 -2.95
N GLU A 238 -4.86 8.91 -3.08
CA GLU A 238 -3.98 9.90 -3.71
C GLU A 238 -4.28 10.00 -5.20
N THR A 239 -4.70 11.18 -5.67
CA THR A 239 -4.99 11.50 -7.08
C THR A 239 -3.86 12.32 -7.68
N LYS A 240 -3.63 12.19 -9.00
CA LYS A 240 -2.53 12.86 -9.72
C LYS A 240 -2.97 14.14 -10.44
N ASN A 241 -4.21 14.15 -10.94
CA ASN A 241 -4.71 15.21 -11.84
C ASN A 241 -5.64 16.21 -11.15
N GLY A 242 -5.86 16.09 -9.86
CA GLY A 242 -6.72 16.96 -9.07
C GLY A 242 -7.49 16.18 -8.02
N ILE A 243 -8.06 16.90 -7.06
CA ILE A 243 -8.85 16.31 -5.99
C ILE A 243 -10.32 16.27 -6.43
N ILE A 244 -10.92 15.08 -6.40
CA ILE A 244 -12.34 14.89 -6.70
C ILE A 244 -13.12 14.95 -5.40
N LEU A 245 -14.01 15.96 -5.30
CA LEU A 245 -14.87 16.11 -4.13
C LEU A 245 -15.95 15.02 -4.10
N GLU A 246 -16.37 14.64 -2.90
CA GLU A 246 -17.40 13.60 -2.73
C GLU A 246 -18.75 14.02 -3.30
N ASP A 247 -19.11 15.28 -3.15
CA ASP A 247 -20.35 15.86 -3.67
C ASP A 247 -20.44 15.81 -5.21
N ASN A 248 -19.31 15.71 -5.90
CA ASN A 248 -19.25 15.57 -7.36
C ASN A 248 -19.46 14.12 -7.84
N LEU A 249 -19.41 13.14 -6.93
CA LEU A 249 -19.57 11.71 -7.24
C LEU A 249 -21.04 11.28 -7.08
N LYS A 250 -21.90 11.80 -7.93
CA LYS A 250 -23.35 11.48 -7.90
C LYS A 250 -23.62 10.03 -8.30
N ASP A 251 -24.76 9.51 -7.85
CA ASP A 251 -25.28 8.21 -8.27
C ASP A 251 -25.69 8.25 -9.75
N LYS A 252 -25.74 7.08 -10.38
CA LYS A 252 -26.19 6.94 -11.76
C LYS A 252 -27.67 7.35 -11.89
N THR A 253 -27.96 8.25 -12.82
CA THR A 253 -29.33 8.66 -13.10
C THR A 253 -30.09 7.53 -13.78
N ASN A 254 -31.03 6.91 -13.07
CA ASN A 254 -31.86 5.81 -13.57
C ASN A 254 -33.22 6.28 -14.05
N GLN A 255 -33.67 7.44 -13.61
CA GLN A 255 -34.95 8.04 -14.01
C GLN A 255 -34.89 9.56 -13.91
N VAL A 256 -35.61 10.24 -14.74
CA VAL A 256 -35.75 11.70 -14.77
C VAL A 256 -37.22 12.04 -14.96
N TYR A 257 -37.73 13.00 -14.17
CA TYR A 257 -39.08 13.49 -14.34
C TYR A 257 -39.09 14.61 -15.40
N VAL A 258 -40.03 14.56 -16.29
CA VAL A 258 -40.24 15.61 -17.33
C VAL A 258 -40.47 17.00 -16.68
N SER A 259 -41.17 17.02 -15.54
CA SER A 259 -41.40 18.24 -14.74
C SER A 259 -40.09 18.89 -14.25
N GLU A 260 -39.07 18.11 -13.89
CA GLU A 260 -37.75 18.63 -13.46
C GLU A 260 -37.07 19.38 -14.61
N ILE A 261 -37.13 18.82 -15.82
CA ILE A 261 -36.53 19.46 -17.01
C ILE A 261 -37.26 20.77 -17.33
N ILE A 262 -38.57 20.79 -17.24
CA ILE A 262 -39.38 22.00 -17.44
C ILE A 262 -39.02 23.03 -16.37
N GLU A 263 -38.86 22.63 -15.11
CA GLU A 263 -38.49 23.50 -14.01
C GLU A 263 -37.12 24.13 -14.22
N ILE A 264 -36.14 23.33 -14.65
CA ILE A 264 -34.78 23.78 -14.98
C ILE A 264 -34.84 24.89 -16.04
N ILE A 265 -35.54 24.64 -17.14
CA ILE A 265 -35.67 25.64 -18.22
C ILE A 265 -36.38 26.91 -17.73
N LYS A 266 -37.43 26.77 -16.92
CA LYS A 266 -38.22 27.91 -16.41
C LYS A 266 -37.44 28.78 -15.43
N ASN A 267 -36.49 28.21 -14.68
CA ASN A 267 -35.68 28.93 -13.70
C ASN A 267 -34.51 29.69 -14.34
N ILE A 268 -34.26 29.52 -15.64
CA ILE A 268 -33.22 30.28 -16.36
C ILE A 268 -33.67 31.73 -16.54
N GLU A 269 -32.81 32.65 -16.13
CA GLU A 269 -33.06 34.09 -16.31
C GLU A 269 -33.31 34.44 -17.78
N GLY A 270 -34.36 35.17 -18.05
CA GLY A 270 -34.78 35.55 -19.41
C GLY A 270 -35.83 34.63 -20.01
N VAL A 271 -36.20 33.52 -19.38
CA VAL A 271 -37.31 32.65 -19.82
C VAL A 271 -38.60 33.13 -19.14
N ILE A 272 -39.61 33.54 -19.92
CA ILE A 272 -40.92 34.00 -19.43
C ILE A 272 -41.88 32.81 -19.36
N ASN A 273 -41.98 32.00 -20.43
CA ASN A 273 -42.93 30.90 -20.50
C ASN A 273 -42.45 29.82 -21.48
N ILE A 274 -42.94 28.61 -21.26
CA ILE A 274 -42.65 27.42 -22.11
C ILE A 274 -43.98 26.91 -22.65
N LYS A 275 -44.05 26.67 -23.96
CA LYS A 275 -45.22 26.12 -24.64
C LYS A 275 -44.77 24.87 -25.44
N ASP A 276 -45.73 23.99 -25.71
CA ASP A 276 -45.57 22.82 -26.60
C ASP A 276 -44.31 21.97 -26.30
N PHE A 277 -44.04 21.73 -25.01
CA PHE A 277 -42.87 20.96 -24.57
C PHE A 277 -43.01 19.49 -24.98
N VAL A 278 -41.99 18.97 -25.63
CA VAL A 278 -41.92 17.57 -26.11
C VAL A 278 -40.53 17.01 -25.80
N ILE A 279 -40.46 15.77 -25.44
CA ILE A 279 -39.19 15.09 -25.19
C ILE A 279 -39.08 13.79 -25.97
N PHE A 280 -37.90 13.52 -26.47
CA PHE A 280 -37.64 12.30 -27.24
C PHE A 280 -36.51 11.53 -26.56
N LYS A 281 -36.61 10.19 -26.56
CA LYS A 281 -35.53 9.30 -26.15
C LYS A 281 -35.14 8.43 -27.33
N ASN A 282 -33.87 8.48 -27.75
CA ASN A 282 -33.36 7.77 -28.93
C ASN A 282 -34.22 8.02 -30.19
N GLY A 283 -34.65 9.29 -30.40
CA GLY A 283 -35.50 9.71 -31.51
C GLY A 283 -36.98 9.30 -31.36
N ILE A 284 -37.39 8.63 -30.30
CA ILE A 284 -38.80 8.24 -30.07
C ILE A 284 -39.44 9.21 -29.09
N LYS A 285 -40.59 9.79 -29.48
CA LYS A 285 -41.34 10.72 -28.62
C LYS A 285 -41.88 10.00 -27.40
N ILE A 286 -41.66 10.60 -26.24
CA ILE A 286 -42.10 10.09 -24.94
C ILE A 286 -43.36 10.87 -24.51
N TYR A 287 -44.36 10.17 -24.01
CA TYR A 287 -45.60 10.73 -23.48
C TYR A 287 -45.71 10.53 -21.97
N ASP A 288 -44.79 9.74 -21.39
CA ASP A 288 -44.76 9.44 -19.95
C ASP A 288 -44.17 10.61 -19.18
N GLU A 289 -44.64 10.82 -17.95
CA GLU A 289 -44.08 11.83 -17.04
C GLU A 289 -42.69 11.45 -16.50
N ILE A 290 -42.34 10.18 -16.55
CA ILE A 290 -41.08 9.62 -16.04
C ILE A 290 -40.32 8.95 -17.18
N ILE A 291 -39.10 9.39 -17.40
CA ILE A 291 -38.16 8.78 -18.35
C ILE A 291 -37.26 7.82 -17.60
N SER A 292 -37.40 6.53 -17.86
CA SER A 292 -36.59 5.50 -17.23
C SER A 292 -35.44 5.06 -18.15
N PHE A 293 -34.26 4.78 -17.54
CA PHE A 293 -33.08 4.33 -18.25
C PHE A 293 -32.71 2.91 -17.79
N SER A 294 -32.16 2.12 -18.69
CA SER A 294 -31.76 0.75 -18.34
C SER A 294 -30.55 0.75 -17.36
N GLU A 295 -30.35 -0.37 -16.69
CA GLU A 295 -29.19 -0.50 -15.78
C GLU A 295 -27.85 -0.35 -16.51
N ASN A 296 -27.79 -0.69 -17.80
CA ASN A 296 -26.60 -0.65 -18.61
C ASN A 296 -26.53 0.55 -19.56
N SER A 297 -27.36 1.56 -19.36
CA SER A 297 -27.35 2.81 -20.12
C SER A 297 -27.29 4.03 -19.24
N TYR A 298 -26.89 5.17 -19.81
CA TYR A 298 -26.89 6.47 -19.15
C TYR A 298 -27.55 7.52 -20.04
N PRO A 299 -28.28 8.51 -19.45
CA PRO A 299 -28.85 9.60 -20.22
C PRO A 299 -27.77 10.59 -20.65
N SER A 300 -27.91 11.10 -21.85
CA SER A 300 -27.10 12.19 -22.37
C SER A 300 -27.95 13.06 -23.29
N LEU A 301 -27.69 14.37 -23.25
CA LEU A 301 -28.34 15.26 -24.19
C LEU A 301 -27.85 15.00 -25.62
N GLU A 302 -28.71 15.19 -26.59
CA GLU A 302 -28.35 15.08 -28.03
C GLU A 302 -27.26 16.10 -28.37
N SER A 303 -26.36 15.72 -29.31
CA SER A 303 -25.24 16.59 -29.66
C SER A 303 -25.72 17.89 -30.30
N ILE A 304 -25.04 18.97 -30.04
CA ILE A 304 -25.32 20.30 -30.59
C ILE A 304 -25.37 20.29 -32.12
N ASP A 305 -24.48 19.54 -32.77
CA ASP A 305 -24.41 19.43 -34.23
C ASP A 305 -25.67 18.80 -34.81
N THR A 306 -26.25 17.82 -34.12
CA THR A 306 -27.52 17.18 -34.53
C THR A 306 -28.69 18.12 -34.34
N TYR A 307 -28.67 18.92 -33.28
CA TYR A 307 -29.71 19.89 -32.96
C TYR A 307 -29.89 20.96 -34.07
N PHE A 308 -28.79 21.44 -34.65
CA PHE A 308 -28.80 22.42 -35.75
C PHE A 308 -28.92 21.79 -37.13
N SER A 309 -29.11 20.48 -37.28
CA SER A 309 -29.31 19.83 -38.59
C SER A 309 -30.75 20.07 -39.11
N GLU A 310 -30.92 20.29 -40.41
CA GLU A 310 -32.17 20.69 -41.05
C GLU A 310 -33.37 19.73 -40.92
N ASN A 311 -33.24 18.59 -40.25
CA ASN A 311 -34.27 17.55 -40.10
C ASN A 311 -34.54 17.11 -38.66
N SER A 312 -34.25 17.94 -37.67
CA SER A 312 -34.50 17.57 -36.27
C SER A 312 -35.94 17.80 -35.89
N GLU A 313 -36.70 16.74 -35.51
CA GLU A 313 -38.01 16.86 -34.88
C GLU A 313 -37.97 17.51 -33.48
N SER A 314 -36.79 17.72 -32.93
CA SER A 314 -36.52 18.32 -31.62
C SER A 314 -35.99 19.74 -31.79
N GLU A 315 -36.85 20.68 -32.08
CA GLU A 315 -36.50 22.09 -32.21
C GLU A 315 -36.94 22.90 -30.96
N ILE A 316 -36.02 23.67 -30.38
CA ILE A 316 -36.34 24.70 -29.41
C ILE A 316 -36.48 26.03 -30.15
N ASN A 317 -37.68 26.52 -30.25
CA ASN A 317 -37.97 27.78 -30.90
C ASN A 317 -38.11 28.90 -29.84
N PHE A 318 -37.41 30.01 -30.09
CA PHE A 318 -37.54 31.17 -29.23
C PHE A 318 -38.51 32.18 -29.79
N ILE A 319 -39.41 32.66 -28.95
CA ILE A 319 -40.39 33.68 -29.28
C ILE A 319 -40.09 34.94 -28.46
N ARG A 320 -39.84 36.05 -29.18
CA ARG A 320 -39.61 37.36 -28.58
C ARG A 320 -40.65 38.34 -29.11
N ASN A 321 -41.41 39.03 -28.25
CA ASN A 321 -42.43 39.95 -28.65
C ASN A 321 -43.40 39.41 -29.71
N ASN A 322 -43.84 38.14 -29.57
CA ASN A 322 -44.70 37.41 -30.51
C ASN A 322 -44.09 37.18 -31.92
N THR A 323 -42.80 37.35 -32.12
CA THR A 323 -42.07 37.00 -33.33
C THR A 323 -41.01 35.89 -33.04
N ASN A 324 -40.78 35.04 -34.02
CA ASN A 324 -39.72 34.03 -33.90
C ASN A 324 -38.35 34.70 -33.86
N TYR A 325 -37.55 34.29 -32.90
CA TYR A 325 -36.16 34.69 -32.75
C TYR A 325 -35.27 33.59 -33.29
N ASN A 326 -34.51 33.86 -34.34
CA ASN A 326 -33.60 32.88 -34.91
C ASN A 326 -32.27 32.90 -34.17
N ILE A 327 -31.84 31.75 -33.74
CA ILE A 327 -30.57 31.54 -33.03
C ILE A 327 -29.43 31.48 -34.07
N ASP A 328 -28.32 32.19 -33.81
CA ASP A 328 -27.08 32.05 -34.54
C ASP A 328 -26.24 30.93 -33.96
N GLY A 329 -26.08 29.82 -34.71
CA GLY A 329 -25.36 28.62 -34.27
C GLY A 329 -23.87 28.87 -33.95
N ILE A 330 -23.25 29.86 -34.62
CA ILE A 330 -21.83 30.19 -34.42
C ILE A 330 -21.68 30.92 -33.08
N ILE A 331 -22.53 31.90 -32.78
CA ILE A 331 -22.53 32.65 -31.52
C ILE A 331 -22.84 31.72 -30.39
N PHE A 332 -23.85 30.87 -30.55
CA PHE A 332 -24.22 29.85 -29.56
C PHE A 332 -23.04 28.92 -29.21
N SER A 333 -22.34 28.35 -30.22
CA SER A 333 -21.21 27.43 -29.99
C SER A 333 -20.10 28.13 -29.21
N GLN A 334 -19.77 29.37 -29.53
CA GLN A 334 -18.76 30.15 -28.81
C GLN A 334 -19.13 30.39 -27.36
N ILE A 335 -20.37 30.71 -27.07
CA ILE A 335 -20.88 30.93 -25.70
C ILE A 335 -20.91 29.60 -24.95
N TYR A 336 -21.39 28.54 -25.56
CA TYR A 336 -21.45 27.22 -24.96
C TYR A 336 -20.06 26.70 -24.60
N ASP A 337 -19.09 26.78 -25.52
CA ASP A 337 -17.71 26.35 -25.30
C ASP A 337 -17.03 27.18 -24.21
N SER A 338 -17.25 28.50 -24.19
CA SER A 338 -16.66 29.35 -23.15
C SER A 338 -17.21 29.01 -21.74
N ASN A 339 -18.50 28.75 -21.62
CA ASN A 339 -19.14 28.39 -20.36
C ASN A 339 -18.84 26.95 -19.94
N SER A 340 -18.72 26.02 -20.86
CA SER A 340 -18.32 24.64 -20.57
C SER A 340 -16.83 24.51 -20.23
N ALA A 341 -15.97 25.35 -20.81
CA ALA A 341 -14.52 25.39 -20.51
C ALA A 341 -14.23 25.97 -19.13
N SER A 342 -15.07 26.88 -18.62
CA SER A 342 -14.88 27.44 -17.27
C SER A 342 -15.06 26.40 -16.14
N ASP A 343 -15.69 25.29 -16.43
CA ASP A 343 -15.85 24.16 -15.50
C ASP A 343 -14.65 23.21 -15.45
N ASN A 344 -13.69 23.35 -16.38
CA ASN A 344 -12.45 22.56 -16.41
C ASN A 344 -11.32 23.28 -15.65
N ILE A 345 -11.39 23.31 -14.34
CA ILE A 345 -10.33 23.90 -13.50
C ILE A 345 -9.17 22.94 -13.40
N SER A 346 -8.12 23.40 -14.03
CA SER A 346 -6.68 23.08 -13.94
C SER A 346 -6.20 21.97 -13.03
N ILE A 347 -5.54 21.03 -13.67
CA ILE A 347 -4.41 20.23 -13.24
C ILE A 347 -3.80 20.74 -11.92
N LEU A 348 -3.71 19.88 -10.93
CA LEU A 348 -2.79 20.05 -9.81
C LEU A 348 -1.41 20.34 -10.36
N LYS A 349 -1.10 21.62 -10.56
CA LYS A 349 0.28 22.04 -10.66
C LYS A 349 0.92 21.60 -9.37
N ASN A 350 1.58 20.43 -9.42
CA ASN A 350 2.44 19.88 -8.42
C ASN A 350 2.34 20.61 -7.08
N TYR A 351 1.68 20.00 -6.10
CA TYR A 351 1.91 20.31 -4.71
C TYR A 351 3.40 20.02 -4.44
N LYS A 352 4.24 20.84 -5.00
CA LYS A 352 5.59 21.01 -4.53
C LYS A 352 5.41 21.75 -3.22
N THR A 353 5.47 21.00 -2.13
CA THR A 353 5.81 21.61 -0.86
C THR A 353 6.83 22.70 -1.17
N LYS A 354 6.59 23.94 -0.74
CA LYS A 354 7.56 25.05 -0.79
C LYS A 354 8.78 24.72 0.09
N THR A 355 9.31 23.51 -0.01
CA THR A 355 10.25 22.89 0.91
C THR A 355 11.68 22.89 0.39
N THR A 356 11.96 23.65 -0.65
CA THR A 356 13.33 23.99 -0.99
C THR A 356 13.68 25.37 -0.44
N SER A 357 13.65 25.53 0.86
CA SER A 357 14.37 26.63 1.49
C SER A 357 15.81 26.18 1.68
N LYS A 358 16.77 26.97 1.17
CA LYS A 358 18.17 26.77 1.51
C LYS A 358 18.34 27.11 2.98
N GLY A 359 19.02 26.26 3.75
CA GLY A 359 19.35 26.54 5.13
C GLY A 359 20.10 27.88 5.24
N ARG A 360 19.67 28.75 6.15
CA ARG A 360 20.25 30.07 6.32
C ARG A 360 21.63 30.02 6.97
N PHE A 361 21.94 28.91 7.64
CA PHE A 361 23.13 28.76 8.45
C PHE A 361 23.95 27.55 8.01
N SER A 362 25.31 27.72 8.04
CA SER A 362 26.16 26.55 7.80
C SER A 362 26.27 25.70 9.08
N LEU A 363 26.45 24.40 8.91
CA LEU A 363 26.68 23.47 10.02
C LEU A 363 27.89 23.90 10.88
N GLU A 364 28.93 24.42 10.24
CA GLU A 364 30.11 24.89 10.92
C GLU A 364 29.80 26.10 11.83
N GLN A 365 28.97 27.03 11.42
CA GLN A 365 28.58 28.19 12.23
C GLN A 365 27.79 27.77 13.47
N LEU A 366 26.91 26.78 13.37
CA LEU A 366 26.14 26.28 14.49
C LEU A 366 26.96 25.40 15.43
N LYS A 367 27.86 24.55 14.90
CA LYS A 367 28.74 23.68 15.69
C LYS A 367 29.75 24.44 16.49
N LYS A 368 30.19 25.57 15.99
CA LYS A 368 31.26 26.35 16.64
C LYS A 368 30.73 26.97 17.92
N TYR A 369 31.18 26.40 19.04
CA TYR A 369 31.06 27.03 20.34
C TYR A 369 32.20 28.03 20.51
N TYR A 370 31.90 29.22 21.01
CA TYR A 370 32.86 30.23 21.31
C TYR A 370 33.06 30.26 22.83
N SER A 371 34.30 29.95 23.28
CA SER A 371 34.61 29.85 24.71
C SER A 371 34.47 31.17 25.46
N ILE A 372 33.81 31.12 26.62
CA ILE A 372 33.71 32.27 27.53
C ILE A 372 35.08 32.79 27.99
N ILE A 373 36.10 31.93 27.98
CA ILE A 373 37.48 32.30 28.29
C ILE A 373 37.99 33.42 27.40
N ASN A 374 37.55 33.51 26.17
CA ASN A 374 37.97 34.51 25.20
C ASN A 374 37.32 35.88 25.45
N GLU A 375 36.24 35.95 26.21
CA GLU A 375 35.54 37.20 26.53
C GLU A 375 35.95 37.82 27.88
N PHE A 376 36.79 37.12 28.64
CA PHE A 376 37.27 37.63 29.91
C PHE A 376 38.14 38.89 29.74
N PRO A 377 38.06 39.83 30.67
CA PRO A 377 38.92 41.02 30.66
C PRO A 377 40.39 40.63 30.63
N SER A 378 41.20 41.39 29.88
CA SER A 378 42.64 41.09 29.64
C SER A 378 43.51 41.05 30.91
N ILE A 379 43.04 41.68 32.00
CA ILE A 379 43.71 41.62 33.29
C ILE A 379 43.84 40.19 33.86
N TYR A 380 42.96 39.31 33.50
CA TYR A 380 43.02 37.88 33.92
C TYR A 380 44.12 37.12 33.16
N GLY A 381 44.55 37.60 31.99
CA GLY A 381 45.62 37.04 31.19
C GLY A 381 45.32 35.66 30.66
N LEU A 382 44.08 35.38 30.32
CA LEU A 382 43.63 34.04 29.89
C LEU A 382 43.95 33.75 28.42
N ARG A 383 44.09 34.76 27.56
CA ARG A 383 44.50 34.64 26.17
C ARG A 383 46.01 34.68 26.02
N ASP A 384 46.63 34.00 25.06
CA ASP A 384 48.08 33.88 24.92
C ASP A 384 48.81 35.20 24.79
N LYS A 385 48.21 36.22 24.17
CA LYS A 385 48.81 37.54 23.97
C LYS A 385 48.68 38.45 25.16
N GLU A 386 47.95 38.12 26.19
CA GLU A 386 47.64 38.94 27.34
C GLU A 386 48.59 38.70 28.50
N LEU A 387 49.12 37.47 28.58
CA LEU A 387 50.06 37.12 29.64
C LEU A 387 51.47 37.61 29.30
N ASN A 388 52.06 38.47 30.16
CA ASN A 388 53.42 38.86 29.99
C ASN A 388 54.34 37.63 29.98
N PRO A 389 55.23 37.43 28.98
CA PRO A 389 56.17 36.31 28.94
C PRO A 389 57.06 36.18 30.19
N LYS A 390 57.34 37.34 30.86
CA LYS A 390 58.09 37.35 32.08
C LYS A 390 57.26 37.20 33.38
N ALA A 391 55.96 36.81 33.24
CA ALA A 391 55.11 36.59 34.41
C ALA A 391 55.66 35.47 35.31
N SER A 392 55.50 35.65 36.65
CA SER A 392 55.94 34.69 37.65
C SER A 392 55.35 33.34 37.45
N LYS A 393 56.04 32.27 37.90
CA LYS A 393 55.54 30.90 37.87
C LYS A 393 54.13 30.75 38.54
N LEU A 394 53.96 31.47 39.65
CA LEU A 394 52.72 31.49 40.40
C LEU A 394 51.60 32.09 39.56
N ARG A 395 51.78 33.19 38.85
CA ARG A 395 50.80 33.83 38.02
C ARG A 395 50.39 32.93 36.86
N LYS A 396 51.35 32.22 36.23
CA LYS A 396 51.06 31.21 35.16
C LYS A 396 50.27 30.06 35.72
N ALA A 397 50.56 29.59 36.96
CA ALA A 397 49.76 28.51 37.57
C ALA A 397 48.32 28.94 37.89
N GLN A 398 48.15 30.17 38.44
CA GLN A 398 46.81 30.74 38.72
C GLN A 398 45.97 30.86 37.46
N MET A 399 46.55 31.33 36.35
CA MET A 399 45.90 31.46 35.08
C MET A 399 45.43 30.05 34.54
N LYS A 400 46.30 29.02 34.61
CA LYS A 400 45.93 27.65 34.22
C LYS A 400 44.83 27.08 35.11
N GLN A 401 44.89 27.36 36.43
CA GLN A 401 43.85 26.91 37.35
C GLN A 401 42.48 27.56 37.04
N LEU A 402 42.47 28.89 36.74
CA LEU A 402 41.25 29.57 36.33
C LEU A 402 40.71 29.03 35.00
N LYS A 403 41.61 28.83 34.00
CA LYS A 403 41.18 28.17 32.71
C LYS A 403 40.57 26.79 32.94
N ALA A 404 41.19 25.99 33.80
CA ALA A 404 40.67 24.65 34.10
C ALA A 404 39.31 24.69 34.82
N TYR A 405 39.08 25.70 35.66
CA TYR A 405 37.78 25.91 36.31
C TYR A 405 36.72 26.35 35.31
N LEU A 406 37.02 27.29 34.43
CA LEU A 406 36.11 27.81 33.42
C LEU A 406 35.79 26.74 32.35
N LEU A 407 36.73 25.83 32.07
CA LEU A 407 36.53 24.73 31.13
C LEU A 407 35.34 23.85 31.50
N LEU A 408 34.96 23.73 32.77
CA LEU A 408 33.77 22.99 33.18
C LEU A 408 32.50 23.58 32.56
N PHE A 409 32.38 24.89 32.59
CA PHE A 409 31.23 25.60 32.01
C PHE A 409 31.28 25.61 30.49
N ASP A 410 32.44 25.84 29.91
CA ASP A 410 32.67 25.80 28.48
C ASP A 410 32.30 24.39 27.89
N GLN A 411 32.69 23.32 28.59
CA GLN A 411 32.37 21.97 28.17
C GLN A 411 30.85 21.71 28.16
N ILE A 412 30.14 22.22 29.18
CA ILE A 412 28.66 22.07 29.23
C ILE A 412 28.01 22.82 28.07
N MET A 413 28.40 24.07 27.82
CA MET A 413 27.87 24.92 26.77
C MET A 413 28.22 24.35 25.37
N SER A 414 29.44 23.88 25.20
CA SER A 414 29.89 23.23 23.98
C SER A 414 29.08 21.95 23.68
N ASN A 415 28.76 21.15 24.71
CA ASN A 415 27.93 19.96 24.57
C ASN A 415 26.50 20.32 24.12
N TYR A 416 25.88 21.36 24.69
CA TYR A 416 24.55 21.83 24.23
C TYR A 416 24.58 22.33 22.79
N THR A 417 25.64 23.05 22.41
CA THR A 417 25.82 23.50 21.02
C THR A 417 25.99 22.30 20.08
N ALA A 418 26.79 21.30 20.46
CA ALA A 418 26.94 20.07 19.71
C ALA A 418 25.61 19.29 19.59
N GLN A 419 24.80 19.29 20.64
CA GLN A 419 23.48 18.66 20.61
C GLN A 419 22.54 19.35 19.62
N LEU A 420 22.50 20.71 19.61
CA LEU A 420 21.70 21.45 18.61
C LEU A 420 22.20 21.21 17.20
N ALA A 421 23.49 21.19 16.97
CA ALA A 421 24.07 20.91 15.66
C ALA A 421 23.79 19.51 15.14
N ASN A 422 23.49 18.56 16.02
CA ASN A 422 23.14 17.17 15.68
C ASN A 422 21.65 16.85 15.87
N ILE A 423 20.80 17.84 16.01
CA ILE A 423 19.36 17.66 16.24
C ILE A 423 18.72 16.77 15.18
N ARG A 424 19.19 16.88 13.93
CA ARG A 424 18.77 16.03 12.82
C ARG A 424 19.04 14.54 13.10
N ASN A 425 20.21 14.20 13.62
CA ASN A 425 20.57 12.80 13.95
C ASN A 425 19.71 12.28 15.09
N VAL A 426 19.41 13.13 16.09
CA VAL A 426 18.53 12.76 17.21
C VAL A 426 17.13 12.41 16.73
N PHE A 427 16.56 13.22 15.82
CA PHE A 427 15.21 13.00 15.27
C PHE A 427 15.14 12.04 14.09
N SER A 428 16.27 11.60 13.54
CA SER A 428 16.32 10.64 12.44
C SER A 428 15.76 9.28 12.85
N ILE A 429 15.03 8.66 11.93
CA ILE A 429 14.66 7.23 12.03
C ILE A 429 15.76 6.31 11.48
N GLU A 430 16.89 6.85 11.04
CA GLU A 430 18.05 6.09 10.63
C GLU A 430 18.77 5.47 11.83
N SER A 431 19.63 4.50 11.58
CA SER A 431 20.53 3.98 12.59
C SER A 431 21.57 5.03 12.95
N VAL A 432 21.61 5.45 14.19
CA VAL A 432 22.57 6.41 14.72
C VAL A 432 23.32 5.80 15.90
N ASP A 433 24.60 6.12 16.06
CA ASP A 433 25.45 5.51 17.09
C ASP A 433 25.31 6.18 18.45
N LYS A 434 24.73 7.39 18.49
CA LYS A 434 24.63 8.23 19.70
C LYS A 434 23.34 9.03 19.69
N THR A 435 22.83 9.35 20.87
CA THR A 435 21.72 10.26 21.09
C THR A 435 22.14 11.51 21.85
N TYR A 436 23.32 11.49 22.51
CA TYR A 436 23.99 12.64 23.06
C TYR A 436 25.28 12.91 22.33
N PHE A 437 25.47 14.18 21.97
CA PHE A 437 26.64 14.67 21.27
C PHE A 437 27.42 15.62 22.16
N SER A 438 28.72 15.48 22.17
CA SER A 438 29.61 16.34 22.88
C SER A 438 30.74 16.78 21.97
N GLU A 439 31.26 17.96 22.21
CA GLU A 439 32.41 18.53 21.51
C GLU A 439 33.31 19.26 22.49
N VAL A 440 34.62 19.05 22.38
CA VAL A 440 35.57 19.77 23.20
C VAL A 440 35.76 21.17 22.63
N PRO A 441 35.69 22.26 23.45
CA PRO A 441 35.94 23.60 22.97
C PRO A 441 37.43 23.77 22.60
N THR A 442 37.71 23.77 21.29
CA THR A 442 39.08 23.77 20.76
C THR A 442 39.68 25.18 20.59
N ASP A 443 38.86 26.20 20.76
CA ASP A 443 39.29 27.62 20.64
C ASP A 443 40.01 28.16 21.89
N ILE A 444 40.29 27.32 22.90
CA ILE A 444 40.99 27.66 24.13
C ILE A 444 42.49 27.49 23.93
N SER A 445 43.23 28.58 24.05
CA SER A 445 44.68 28.51 23.93
C SER A 445 45.33 27.72 25.07
N GLY A 446 46.25 26.77 24.75
CA GLY A 446 46.95 25.93 25.72
C GLY A 446 46.03 24.92 26.41
N LEU A 447 44.93 24.48 25.77
CA LEU A 447 43.97 23.53 26.30
C LEU A 447 44.62 22.21 26.72
N GLU A 448 45.53 21.66 25.90
CA GLU A 448 46.23 20.40 26.21
C GLU A 448 47.06 20.42 27.52
N GLU A 449 47.48 21.64 27.94
CA GLU A 449 48.24 21.76 29.16
C GLU A 449 47.41 21.64 30.44
N ILE A 450 46.10 21.89 30.31
CA ILE A 450 45.14 21.83 31.43
C ILE A 450 44.35 20.53 31.48
N LEU A 451 44.31 19.81 30.34
CA LEU A 451 43.60 18.52 30.28
C LEU A 451 44.37 17.39 30.95
N LYS A 452 43.60 16.45 31.48
CA LYS A 452 44.13 15.17 31.96
C LYS A 452 43.23 14.04 31.40
N PRO A 453 43.68 13.29 30.42
CA PRO A 453 44.96 13.20 29.72
C PRO A 453 45.28 14.41 28.84
N LYS A 454 46.59 14.66 28.61
CA LYS A 454 47.08 15.75 27.76
C LYS A 454 46.86 15.50 26.25
N ASN A 455 45.72 14.94 25.91
CA ASN A 455 45.36 14.62 24.55
C ASN A 455 43.86 14.91 24.37
N ILE A 456 43.55 15.81 23.46
CA ILE A 456 42.17 16.24 23.17
C ILE A 456 41.29 15.06 22.72
N SER A 457 41.81 14.15 21.88
CA SER A 457 41.04 13.02 21.37
C SER A 457 40.69 12.01 22.48
N GLU A 458 41.63 11.76 23.41
CA GLU A 458 41.36 10.88 24.53
C GLU A 458 40.39 11.53 25.54
N TYR A 459 40.52 12.82 25.76
CA TYR A 459 39.59 13.60 26.58
C TYR A 459 38.18 13.54 25.97
N GLN A 460 38.03 13.79 24.67
CA GLN A 460 36.77 13.67 23.95
C GLN A 460 36.15 12.26 24.09
N SER A 461 36.97 11.21 23.95
CA SER A 461 36.52 9.82 24.16
C SER A 461 36.01 9.59 25.58
N ASN A 462 36.68 10.11 26.59
CA ASN A 462 36.28 9.99 28.00
C ASN A 462 35.00 10.78 28.28
N ILE A 463 34.84 11.98 27.74
CA ILE A 463 33.58 12.75 27.83
C ILE A 463 32.42 12.00 27.19
N ASN A 464 32.62 11.44 25.99
CA ASN A 464 31.60 10.67 25.32
C ASN A 464 31.10 9.47 26.16
N LYS A 465 32.02 8.74 26.82
CA LYS A 465 31.67 7.61 27.70
C LYS A 465 30.91 8.03 28.95
N ILE A 466 31.25 9.23 29.50
CA ILE A 466 30.58 9.77 30.69
C ILE A 466 29.16 10.23 30.36
N ILE A 467 29.00 10.89 29.22
CA ILE A 467 27.70 11.46 28.80
C ILE A 467 26.74 10.40 28.37
N GLU A 468 27.18 9.44 27.56
CA GLU A 468 26.35 8.37 27.06
C GLU A 468 27.14 7.05 26.94
N ASN A 469 26.79 6.08 27.78
CA ASN A 469 27.26 4.71 27.63
C ASN A 469 26.24 3.91 26.76
N GLU A 470 26.62 2.72 26.34
CA GLU A 470 25.79 1.88 25.49
C GLU A 470 24.40 1.60 26.07
N HIS A 471 24.32 1.37 27.38
CA HIS A 471 23.04 1.12 28.04
C HIS A 471 22.14 2.36 28.04
N THR A 472 22.69 3.52 28.30
CA THR A 472 21.96 4.80 28.26
C THR A 472 21.47 5.12 26.84
N TYR A 473 22.33 4.88 25.84
CA TYR A 473 21.99 5.04 24.43
C TYR A 473 20.77 4.19 24.06
N VAL A 474 20.83 2.89 24.35
CA VAL A 474 19.79 1.93 24.01
C VAL A 474 18.46 2.32 24.66
N GLN A 475 18.45 2.65 25.96
CA GLN A 475 17.24 3.08 26.66
C GLN A 475 16.62 4.34 26.06
N ARG A 476 17.43 5.34 25.76
CA ARG A 476 16.95 6.62 25.19
C ARG A 476 16.45 6.44 23.77
N ARG A 477 17.19 5.67 22.96
CA ARG A 477 16.80 5.41 21.59
C ARG A 477 15.49 4.64 21.51
N ASN A 478 15.32 3.61 22.35
CA ASN A 478 14.07 2.86 22.44
C ASN A 478 12.87 3.76 22.80
N LYS A 479 13.01 4.59 23.85
CA LYS A 479 11.95 5.54 24.26
C LYS A 479 11.56 6.51 23.13
N PHE A 480 12.53 6.99 22.38
CA PHE A 480 12.27 7.90 21.27
C PHE A 480 11.52 7.19 20.13
N LEU A 481 11.96 5.99 19.74
CA LEU A 481 11.29 5.21 18.70
C LEU A 481 9.88 4.79 19.12
N ASP A 482 9.68 4.44 20.39
CA ASP A 482 8.34 4.13 20.93
C ASP A 482 7.43 5.36 20.89
N HIS A 483 7.96 6.55 21.18
CA HIS A 483 7.21 7.80 21.05
C HIS A 483 6.78 8.05 19.59
N LEU A 484 7.66 7.80 18.61
CA LEU A 484 7.32 7.92 17.21
C LEU A 484 6.24 6.91 16.78
N LEU A 485 6.35 5.66 17.22
CA LEU A 485 5.34 4.63 16.93
C LEU A 485 3.97 5.01 17.49
N LEU A 486 3.93 5.50 18.73
CA LEU A 486 2.68 5.95 19.38
C LEU A 486 1.99 7.10 18.65
N ARG A 487 2.74 7.97 17.97
CA ARG A 487 2.17 9.02 17.12
C ARG A 487 1.33 8.49 15.96
N PHE A 488 1.63 7.29 15.49
CA PHE A 488 0.84 6.59 14.47
C PHE A 488 -0.16 5.60 15.06
N GLY A 489 -0.33 5.58 16.40
CA GLY A 489 -1.20 4.62 17.08
C GLY A 489 -0.67 3.19 17.03
N GLU A 490 0.63 3.01 16.81
CA GLU A 490 1.29 1.71 16.69
C GLU A 490 2.05 1.37 17.98
N SER A 491 2.13 0.08 18.27
CA SER A 491 2.91 -0.46 19.38
C SER A 491 3.76 -1.63 18.92
N PHE A 492 4.90 -1.82 19.58
CA PHE A 492 5.85 -2.86 19.23
C PHE A 492 6.24 -3.66 20.48
N ASN A 493 5.93 -4.97 20.51
CA ASN A 493 6.27 -5.83 21.66
C ASN A 493 7.76 -6.23 21.60
N SER A 494 8.62 -5.28 21.97
CA SER A 494 10.07 -5.49 21.93
C SER A 494 10.56 -6.54 22.90
N ASP A 495 9.91 -6.72 24.05
CA ASP A 495 10.39 -7.64 25.09
C ASP A 495 10.25 -9.10 24.68
N LEU A 496 9.14 -9.46 24.04
CA LEU A 496 8.96 -10.81 23.50
C LEU A 496 9.99 -11.11 22.40
N LEU A 497 10.18 -10.17 21.47
CA LEU A 497 11.16 -10.36 20.39
C LEU A 497 12.59 -10.45 20.92
N LYS A 498 12.97 -9.64 21.91
CA LYS A 498 14.28 -9.73 22.58
C LYS A 498 14.49 -11.09 23.24
N ASN A 499 13.49 -11.60 23.95
CA ASN A 499 13.57 -12.90 24.60
C ASN A 499 13.72 -14.03 23.57
N ILE A 500 12.99 -13.98 22.47
CA ILE A 500 13.10 -14.95 21.38
C ILE A 500 14.47 -14.84 20.74
N TYR A 501 14.91 -13.64 20.41
CA TYR A 501 16.22 -13.40 19.79
C TYR A 501 17.37 -13.88 20.69
N ARG A 502 17.28 -13.66 21.99
CA ARG A 502 18.24 -14.19 22.98
C ARG A 502 18.23 -15.72 22.99
N ASN A 503 17.07 -16.36 22.93
CA ASN A 503 16.98 -17.83 22.88
C ASN A 503 17.54 -18.39 21.59
N GLU A 504 17.41 -17.66 20.45
CA GLU A 504 18.00 -18.04 19.17
C GLU A 504 19.52 -17.82 19.13
N ASN A 505 20.03 -16.85 19.89
CA ASN A 505 21.44 -16.43 19.88
C ASN A 505 21.95 -16.29 21.33
N PRO A 506 22.19 -17.40 22.03
CA PRO A 506 22.62 -17.39 23.44
C PRO A 506 23.97 -16.69 23.69
N GLU A 507 24.76 -16.50 22.63
CA GLU A 507 26.06 -15.80 22.69
C GLU A 507 25.93 -14.27 22.79
N PHE A 508 24.78 -13.70 22.48
CA PHE A 508 24.59 -12.27 22.49
C PHE A 508 24.28 -11.70 23.86
N SER A 509 24.81 -10.52 24.11
CA SER A 509 24.58 -9.75 25.32
C SER A 509 23.17 -9.15 25.36
N GLU A 510 22.79 -8.62 26.51
CA GLU A 510 21.54 -7.89 26.66
C GLU A 510 21.47 -6.66 25.74
N ILE A 511 22.61 -5.98 25.57
CA ILE A 511 22.72 -4.80 24.69
C ILE A 511 22.49 -5.20 23.23
N ASP A 512 23.04 -6.36 22.79
CA ASP A 512 22.80 -6.84 21.42
C ASP A 512 21.31 -7.13 21.16
N CYS A 513 20.61 -7.68 22.14
CA CYS A 513 19.15 -7.90 22.04
C CYS A 513 18.36 -6.59 21.98
N GLU A 514 18.77 -5.56 22.70
CA GLU A 514 18.17 -4.24 22.63
C GLU A 514 18.46 -3.55 21.29
N LEU A 515 19.67 -3.66 20.77
CA LEU A 515 20.02 -3.15 19.43
C LEU A 515 19.22 -3.83 18.33
N TYR A 516 19.00 -5.13 18.45
CA TYR A 516 18.10 -5.87 17.56
C TYR A 516 16.68 -5.30 17.59
N ALA A 517 16.13 -5.05 18.78
CA ALA A 517 14.79 -4.47 18.92
C ALA A 517 14.71 -3.05 18.33
N ILE A 518 15.76 -2.23 18.52
CA ILE A 518 15.89 -0.91 17.89
C ILE A 518 15.84 -1.02 16.36
N ASN A 519 16.57 -1.95 15.78
CA ASN A 519 16.60 -2.16 14.34
C ASN A 519 15.23 -2.61 13.79
N CYS A 520 14.52 -3.48 14.50
CA CYS A 520 13.15 -3.87 14.14
C CYS A 520 12.20 -2.66 14.15
N LYS A 521 12.26 -1.81 15.19
CA LYS A 521 11.46 -0.57 15.27
C LYS A 521 11.80 0.41 14.14
N ILE A 522 13.08 0.59 13.81
CA ILE A 522 13.53 1.43 12.70
C ILE A 522 12.96 0.91 11.36
N ASN A 523 13.06 -0.39 11.11
CA ASN A 523 12.52 -0.99 9.89
C ASN A 523 11.00 -0.81 9.80
N TYR A 524 10.29 -0.94 10.91
CA TYR A 524 8.86 -0.72 10.95
C TYR A 524 8.51 0.75 10.67
N LEU A 525 9.18 1.69 11.32
CA LEU A 525 8.98 3.14 11.13
C LEU A 525 9.29 3.60 9.71
N LYS A 526 10.31 3.06 9.06
CA LYS A 526 10.61 3.36 7.65
C LYS A 526 9.47 2.97 6.70
N ASN A 527 8.65 2.01 7.08
CA ASN A 527 7.52 1.54 6.30
C ASN A 527 6.17 2.03 6.81
N ILE A 528 6.12 2.88 7.84
CA ILE A 528 4.89 3.21 8.58
C ILE A 528 3.80 3.80 7.71
N THR A 529 4.14 4.71 6.80
CA THR A 529 3.18 5.33 5.85
C THR A 529 2.63 4.32 4.87
N LYS A 530 3.50 3.49 4.30
CA LYS A 530 3.08 2.42 3.40
C LYS A 530 2.15 1.43 4.09
N LEU A 531 2.49 1.02 5.34
CA LEU A 531 1.65 0.15 6.15
C LEU A 531 0.30 0.78 6.50
N GLY A 532 0.27 2.09 6.74
CA GLY A 532 -0.95 2.85 6.96
C GLY A 532 -1.82 2.89 5.70
N ASN A 533 -1.23 3.30 4.59
CA ASN A 533 -1.93 3.45 3.31
C ASN A 533 -2.44 2.12 2.75
N GLU A 534 -1.64 1.06 2.83
CA GLU A 534 -1.96 -0.26 2.27
C GLU A 534 -2.69 -1.19 3.25
N ARG A 535 -3.24 -0.68 4.34
CA ARG A 535 -3.81 -1.50 5.43
C ARG A 535 -4.85 -2.53 4.96
N ASN A 536 -5.69 -2.16 4.00
CA ASN A 536 -6.74 -3.00 3.42
C ASN A 536 -6.35 -3.65 2.09
N LYS A 537 -5.17 -3.34 1.55
CA LYS A 537 -4.73 -3.79 0.24
C LYS A 537 -4.44 -5.28 0.22
N ALA A 538 -4.99 -5.96 -0.77
CA ALA A 538 -4.75 -7.37 -1.04
C ALA A 538 -3.57 -7.60 -2.00
N GLU A 539 -3.15 -8.84 -2.16
CA GLU A 539 -2.12 -9.23 -3.12
C GLU A 539 -2.60 -9.02 -4.57
N ASN A 540 -1.73 -8.45 -5.41
CA ASN A 540 -1.97 -8.31 -6.85
C ASN A 540 -1.46 -9.52 -7.61
N PHE A 541 -2.35 -10.37 -8.09
CA PHE A 541 -2.02 -11.57 -8.86
C PHE A 541 -1.79 -11.32 -10.36
N LEU A 542 -2.10 -10.12 -10.88
CA LEU A 542 -1.94 -9.78 -12.30
C LEU A 542 -0.62 -9.04 -12.61
N SER A 543 0.21 -8.76 -11.60
CA SER A 543 1.49 -8.09 -11.81
C SER A 543 2.39 -8.89 -12.74
N LYS A 544 2.90 -8.22 -13.78
CA LYS A 544 3.85 -8.80 -14.74
C LYS A 544 5.30 -8.72 -14.27
N ASP A 545 5.60 -7.85 -13.30
CA ASP A 545 6.94 -7.65 -12.76
C ASP A 545 7.24 -8.71 -11.70
N ASP A 546 7.98 -9.73 -12.08
CA ASP A 546 8.45 -10.79 -11.16
C ASP A 546 9.35 -10.24 -10.03
N ASN A 547 9.91 -9.04 -10.20
CA ASN A 547 10.77 -8.39 -9.21
C ASN A 547 9.99 -7.56 -8.16
N LYS A 548 8.72 -7.25 -8.40
CA LYS A 548 7.84 -6.61 -7.42
C LYS A 548 6.93 -7.67 -6.82
N ILE A 549 7.37 -8.28 -5.72
CA ILE A 549 6.51 -9.15 -4.93
C ILE A 549 5.38 -8.28 -4.39
N SER A 550 4.20 -8.45 -4.97
CA SER A 550 3.00 -7.77 -4.53
C SER A 550 2.41 -8.57 -3.37
N SER A 551 2.91 -8.34 -2.17
CA SER A 551 2.28 -8.87 -0.94
C SER A 551 1.15 -7.96 -0.48
N SER A 552 0.19 -8.51 0.25
CA SER A 552 -0.89 -7.72 0.85
C SER A 552 -0.36 -6.80 1.96
N GLY A 553 -1.09 -5.72 2.26
CA GLY A 553 -0.72 -4.82 3.36
C GLY A 553 -0.68 -5.54 4.72
N LEU A 554 -1.59 -6.49 4.94
CA LEU A 554 -1.60 -7.34 6.14
C LEU A 554 -0.35 -8.24 6.21
N GLU A 555 0.05 -8.88 5.10
CA GLU A 555 1.28 -9.69 5.05
C GLU A 555 2.52 -8.87 5.34
N ASN A 556 2.63 -7.68 4.73
CA ASN A 556 3.76 -6.78 4.97
C ASN A 556 3.86 -6.38 6.45
N ARG A 557 2.74 -6.09 7.07
CA ARG A 557 2.69 -5.72 8.49
C ARG A 557 3.08 -6.89 9.39
N ILE A 558 2.54 -8.07 9.16
CA ILE A 558 2.89 -9.29 9.91
C ILE A 558 4.39 -9.58 9.77
N LYS A 559 4.94 -9.50 8.56
CA LYS A 559 6.37 -9.73 8.31
C LYS A 559 7.25 -8.76 9.09
N LEU A 560 6.93 -7.47 9.08
CA LEU A 560 7.71 -6.46 9.78
C LEU A 560 7.59 -6.56 11.31
N LEU A 561 6.41 -6.90 11.85
CA LEU A 561 6.22 -7.07 13.29
C LEU A 561 6.87 -8.34 13.83
N LEU A 562 7.00 -9.38 13.00
CA LEU A 562 7.64 -10.64 13.36
C LEU A 562 9.11 -10.71 12.93
N ASP A 563 9.64 -9.68 12.28
CA ASP A 563 10.96 -9.68 11.63
C ASP A 563 11.18 -10.90 10.71
N ILE A 564 10.16 -11.20 9.90
CA ILE A 564 10.26 -12.22 8.86
C ILE A 564 10.89 -11.59 7.63
N LYS A 565 12.03 -12.08 7.19
CA LYS A 565 12.75 -11.57 6.02
C LYS A 565 11.94 -11.82 4.74
N ASP A 566 11.96 -10.84 3.86
CA ASP A 566 11.20 -10.87 2.60
C ASP A 566 11.89 -11.76 1.55
N ASN A 567 12.06 -13.00 1.88
CA ASN A 567 12.53 -14.00 0.93
C ASN A 567 11.31 -14.62 0.28
N LYS A 568 11.38 -14.90 -1.01
CA LYS A 568 10.29 -15.51 -1.78
C LYS A 568 9.76 -16.74 -1.06
N VAL A 569 8.59 -16.63 -0.43
CA VAL A 569 7.92 -17.72 0.30
C VAL A 569 7.81 -18.96 -0.58
N GLU A 570 7.55 -18.77 -1.88
CA GLU A 570 7.41 -19.82 -2.86
C GLU A 570 8.68 -20.65 -3.08
N THR A 571 9.87 -20.04 -2.95
CA THR A 571 11.15 -20.75 -3.08
C THR A 571 11.65 -21.34 -1.77
N LYS A 572 11.14 -20.89 -0.62
CA LYS A 572 11.59 -21.34 0.69
C LYS A 572 11.16 -22.75 1.03
N TYR A 573 10.00 -23.15 0.54
CA TYR A 573 9.48 -24.49 0.80
C TYR A 573 9.88 -25.50 -0.26
N ASN A 574 10.53 -25.06 -1.33
CA ASN A 574 11.22 -25.93 -2.27
C ASN A 574 12.56 -26.40 -1.68
N PHE A 575 12.48 -27.20 -0.62
CA PHE A 575 13.67 -27.89 -0.07
C PHE A 575 14.42 -28.73 -1.13
N ASP A 576 13.78 -28.98 -2.28
CA ASP A 576 14.32 -29.88 -3.32
C ASP A 576 15.24 -29.21 -4.34
N GLN A 577 15.31 -27.89 -4.46
CA GLN A 577 16.01 -27.31 -5.61
C GLN A 577 17.37 -26.65 -5.35
N ASN A 578 17.64 -26.08 -4.18
CA ASN A 578 18.82 -25.22 -4.03
C ASN A 578 19.88 -25.59 -3.01
N ASN A 579 19.69 -26.60 -2.16
CA ASN A 579 20.69 -27.03 -1.18
C ASN A 579 21.02 -28.50 -1.31
N ALA A 580 22.05 -28.81 -2.09
CA ALA A 580 22.49 -30.16 -2.41
C ALA A 580 22.82 -31.03 -1.18
N GLU A 581 23.24 -30.44 -0.08
CA GLU A 581 23.72 -31.18 1.09
C GLU A 581 22.61 -31.66 2.04
N PHE A 582 21.48 -30.96 2.13
CA PHE A 582 20.29 -31.45 2.86
C PHE A 582 19.33 -32.24 1.95
N LYS A 583 19.51 -32.16 0.66
CA LYS A 583 18.81 -32.99 -0.33
C LYS A 583 19.17 -34.45 -0.25
N GLU A 584 20.28 -34.74 0.35
CA GLU A 584 20.74 -36.06 0.43
C GLU A 584 20.41 -36.65 1.81
N LYS A 585 19.78 -37.52 1.89
CA LYS A 585 19.21 -38.63 2.58
C LYS A 585 20.01 -39.22 3.63
N TYR A 586 19.49 -39.01 4.75
CA TYR A 586 19.90 -39.68 5.94
C TYR A 586 18.94 -40.85 6.20
N ILE A 587 19.41 -42.08 6.09
CA ILE A 587 18.72 -43.28 6.57
C ILE A 587 19.27 -43.61 7.93
N TRP A 588 18.41 -43.90 8.88
CA TRP A 588 18.80 -44.47 10.15
C TRP A 588 19.44 -45.81 9.92
N SER A 589 20.73 -45.91 10.32
CA SER A 589 21.42 -47.18 10.53
C SER A 589 21.97 -47.17 11.94
N THR A 590 22.18 -48.30 12.52
CA THR A 590 22.90 -48.48 13.78
C THR A 590 24.35 -48.76 13.52
N VAL A 591 25.23 -48.07 14.21
CA VAL A 591 26.68 -48.31 14.19
C VAL A 591 27.14 -48.66 15.59
N ASP A 592 27.81 -49.77 15.74
CA ASP A 592 28.40 -50.23 16.98
C ASP A 592 29.71 -49.48 17.24
N VAL A 593 29.72 -48.62 18.26
CA VAL A 593 30.90 -47.86 18.69
C VAL A 593 31.50 -48.53 19.91
N LYS A 594 32.73 -48.90 19.85
CA LYS A 594 33.49 -49.49 20.98
C LYS A 594 34.09 -48.36 21.82
N ILE A 595 33.68 -48.22 23.05
CA ILE A 595 34.19 -47.22 23.99
C ILE A 595 35.04 -47.91 25.02
N LYS A 596 36.27 -47.47 25.26
CA LYS A 596 37.13 -47.93 26.37
C LYS A 596 36.58 -47.34 27.66
N ASP A 597 36.16 -48.22 28.60
CA ASP A 597 35.72 -47.89 29.93
C ASP A 597 36.68 -48.59 30.90
N GLY A 598 37.84 -47.95 31.17
CA GLY A 598 38.97 -48.57 31.92
C GLY A 598 39.51 -49.76 31.18
N PRO A 599 39.66 -50.95 31.83
CA PRO A 599 40.12 -52.16 31.21
C PRO A 599 39.06 -52.84 30.31
N ASN A 600 37.82 -52.42 30.32
CA ASN A 600 36.71 -53.04 29.59
C ASN A 600 36.34 -52.25 28.33
N ILE A 601 35.98 -52.98 27.26
CA ILE A 601 35.42 -52.40 26.04
C ILE A 601 33.89 -52.47 26.09
N LYS A 602 33.21 -51.32 26.13
CA LYS A 602 31.76 -51.25 26.07
C LYS A 602 31.37 -51.00 24.63
N VAL A 603 30.52 -51.85 24.08
CA VAL A 603 29.93 -51.64 22.74
C VAL A 603 28.64 -50.88 22.89
N LEU A 604 28.56 -49.73 22.31
CA LEU A 604 27.37 -48.88 22.27
C LEU A 604 26.81 -48.87 20.84
N SER A 605 25.63 -49.44 20.63
CA SER A 605 24.95 -49.37 19.36
C SER A 605 24.25 -48.00 19.24
N LEU A 606 24.81 -47.12 18.45
CA LEU A 606 24.29 -45.77 18.22
C LEU A 606 23.58 -45.66 16.86
N PRO A 607 22.46 -45.00 16.79
CA PRO A 607 21.86 -44.63 15.50
C PRO A 607 22.83 -43.72 14.72
N ASN A 608 23.08 -44.08 13.46
CA ASN A 608 23.98 -43.35 12.57
C ASN A 608 23.18 -42.73 11.40
N TYR A 609 23.46 -41.48 11.09
CA TYR A 609 23.01 -40.89 9.87
C TYR A 609 23.88 -41.34 8.72
N CYS A 610 23.27 -42.08 7.81
CA CYS A 610 23.90 -42.41 6.54
C CYS A 610 23.29 -41.59 5.43
N TYR A 611 24.15 -41.06 4.62
CA TYR A 611 23.88 -40.37 3.38
C TYR A 611 23.37 -41.33 2.32
N LYS A 612 22.13 -41.24 1.89
CA LYS A 612 21.62 -42.02 0.76
C LYS A 612 20.66 -41.25 -0.12
N ASN A 613 20.61 -41.70 -1.40
CA ASN A 613 19.82 -41.07 -2.44
C ASN A 613 18.28 -41.19 -2.45
N ASP A 614 17.52 -41.31 -1.36
CA ASP A 614 16.05 -41.46 -1.26
C ASP A 614 15.38 -40.54 -0.25
N LYS A 615 15.18 -39.30 -0.55
CA LYS A 615 15.09 -38.13 0.25
C LYS A 615 13.75 -37.84 0.90
N ALA A 616 12.73 -37.99 0.13
CA ALA A 616 11.39 -37.66 0.55
C ALA A 616 10.90 -38.51 1.73
N ASN A 617 11.42 -39.77 1.82
CA ASN A 617 10.98 -40.73 2.84
C ASN A 617 11.57 -40.48 4.25
N PHE A 618 12.68 -39.77 4.37
CA PHE A 618 13.30 -39.52 5.69
C PHE A 618 12.48 -38.53 6.50
N TYR A 619 12.15 -37.37 5.95
CA TYR A 619 11.38 -36.31 6.63
C TYR A 619 9.99 -36.77 7.00
N LEU A 620 9.35 -37.56 6.15
CA LEU A 620 8.01 -38.09 6.41
C LEU A 620 7.96 -39.13 7.54
N LYS A 621 9.04 -39.90 7.72
CA LYS A 621 9.10 -40.97 8.75
C LYS A 621 9.56 -40.48 10.12
N ASN A 622 10.33 -39.39 10.20
CA ASN A 622 10.95 -38.89 11.44
C ASN A 622 10.73 -37.41 11.65
N TYR A 623 9.48 -36.96 11.56
CA TYR A 623 9.11 -35.54 11.66
C TYR A 623 9.48 -34.93 13.03
N THR A 624 9.36 -35.67 14.13
CA THR A 624 9.77 -35.19 15.46
C THR A 624 11.26 -34.84 15.50
N PHE A 625 12.11 -35.68 14.90
CA PHE A 625 13.54 -35.42 14.78
C PHE A 625 13.80 -34.17 13.89
N PHE A 626 13.07 -34.03 12.81
CA PHE A 626 13.18 -32.85 11.94
C PHE A 626 12.88 -31.55 12.70
N LYS A 627 11.82 -31.51 13.49
CA LYS A 627 11.51 -30.37 14.37
C LYS A 627 12.61 -30.13 15.41
N ASP A 628 13.13 -31.20 16.02
CA ASP A 628 14.21 -31.12 17.00
C ASP A 628 15.49 -30.52 16.43
N LEU A 629 15.87 -30.87 15.19
CA LEU A 629 17.03 -30.28 14.53
C LEU A 629 16.90 -28.75 14.40
N PHE A 630 15.74 -28.26 13.97
CA PHE A 630 15.53 -26.82 13.86
C PHE A 630 15.58 -26.10 15.20
N LEU A 631 15.14 -26.76 16.28
CA LEU A 631 15.08 -26.19 17.62
C LEU A 631 16.45 -26.23 18.33
N ASN A 632 17.11 -27.40 18.33
CA ASN A 632 18.22 -27.68 19.22
C ASN A 632 19.59 -27.75 18.52
N ALA A 633 19.65 -28.07 17.22
CA ALA A 633 20.92 -28.23 16.52
C ALA A 633 21.72 -26.91 16.29
N LYS A 634 21.15 -25.77 16.59
CA LYS A 634 21.82 -24.45 16.62
C LYS A 634 22.66 -24.22 17.89
N ASN A 635 22.53 -25.07 18.91
CA ASN A 635 23.23 -24.94 20.19
C ASN A 635 24.43 -25.89 20.23
N GLU A 636 25.60 -25.40 20.58
CA GLU A 636 26.80 -26.23 20.77
C GLU A 636 26.61 -27.33 21.80
N LYS A 637 25.81 -27.10 22.82
CA LYS A 637 25.50 -28.06 23.89
C LYS A 637 24.82 -29.34 23.40
N SER A 638 24.21 -29.28 22.22
CA SER A 638 23.57 -30.44 21.58
C SER A 638 24.58 -31.39 20.91
N TYR A 639 25.86 -31.05 20.93
CA TYR A 639 26.89 -31.84 20.31
C TYR A 639 27.87 -32.40 21.34
N LYS A 640 28.31 -33.63 21.11
CA LYS A 640 29.32 -34.29 21.95
C LYS A 640 30.31 -34.99 21.08
N ILE A 641 31.59 -34.74 21.30
CA ILE A 641 32.69 -35.48 20.66
C ILE A 641 33.10 -36.60 21.59
N ILE A 642 33.19 -37.83 21.06
CA ILE A 642 33.62 -39.03 21.77
C ILE A 642 34.84 -39.57 21.03
N ASP A 643 35.83 -40.00 21.79
CA ASP A 643 37.06 -40.62 21.27
C ASP A 643 36.83 -42.11 21.10
N ASP A 644 37.13 -42.66 19.90
CA ASP A 644 37.05 -44.06 19.55
C ASP A 644 38.38 -44.50 18.98
N GLU A 645 39.13 -45.32 19.69
CA GLU A 645 40.48 -45.91 19.41
C GLU A 645 41.45 -45.10 18.50
N SER A 646 41.03 -44.63 17.36
CA SER A 646 41.82 -43.83 16.41
C SER A 646 41.02 -42.63 15.81
N ASN A 647 39.76 -42.46 16.16
CA ASN A 647 38.89 -41.47 15.54
C ASN A 647 38.10 -40.70 16.60
N HIS A 648 37.76 -39.45 16.24
CA HIS A 648 36.82 -38.63 16.98
C HIS A 648 35.45 -38.71 16.33
N ILE A 649 34.42 -39.08 17.10
CA ILE A 649 33.06 -39.24 16.63
C ILE A 649 32.26 -38.08 17.16
N LEU A 650 31.62 -37.33 16.23
CA LEU A 650 30.68 -36.28 16.57
C LEU A 650 29.27 -36.85 16.72
N LEU A 651 28.70 -36.68 17.88
CA LEU A 651 27.34 -37.09 18.21
C LEU A 651 26.44 -35.86 18.38
N TYR A 652 25.21 -35.96 17.87
CA TYR A 652 24.14 -35.04 18.19
C TYR A 652 23.25 -35.67 19.26
N ASN A 653 22.94 -34.90 20.31
CA ASN A 653 22.10 -35.33 21.41
C ASN A 653 21.22 -34.15 21.84
N SER A 654 19.91 -34.37 21.96
CA SER A 654 18.97 -33.39 22.48
C SER A 654 18.00 -34.04 23.45
N SER A 655 17.24 -33.24 24.18
CA SER A 655 16.24 -33.71 25.13
C SER A 655 15.08 -34.50 24.49
N GLU A 656 14.84 -34.28 23.20
CA GLU A 656 13.76 -34.91 22.45
C GLU A 656 14.18 -36.25 21.81
N ILE A 657 15.47 -36.59 21.86
CA ILE A 657 16.00 -37.78 21.23
C ILE A 657 16.45 -38.82 22.28
N ILE A 658 15.90 -40.01 22.18
CA ILE A 658 16.16 -41.09 23.12
C ILE A 658 17.60 -41.58 23.09
N GLN A 659 18.26 -41.52 21.94
CA GLN A 659 19.67 -41.97 21.78
C GLN A 659 20.47 -40.99 20.95
N PRO A 660 21.75 -40.68 21.33
CA PRO A 660 22.59 -39.80 20.57
C PRO A 660 22.83 -40.32 19.13
N ILE A 661 22.92 -39.39 18.21
CA ILE A 661 23.03 -39.68 16.79
C ILE A 661 24.41 -39.35 16.27
N LYS A 662 25.08 -40.30 15.64
CA LYS A 662 26.39 -40.07 14.98
C LYS A 662 26.20 -39.23 13.70
N ILE A 663 26.83 -38.04 13.67
CA ILE A 663 26.75 -37.12 12.53
C ILE A 663 28.04 -37.23 11.67
N PHE A 664 29.21 -37.23 12.32
CA PHE A 664 30.46 -37.12 11.62
C PHE A 664 31.56 -37.90 12.37
N GLN A 665 32.62 -38.30 11.68
CA GLN A 665 33.79 -38.96 12.23
C GLN A 665 35.03 -38.45 11.52
N SER A 666 36.09 -38.17 12.28
CA SER A 666 37.41 -37.77 11.77
C SER A 666 38.54 -38.27 12.65
N GLU A 667 39.72 -38.41 12.11
CA GLU A 667 40.96 -38.67 12.84
C GLU A 667 41.43 -37.47 13.67
N LYS A 668 40.91 -36.24 13.35
CA LYS A 668 41.29 -35.02 14.02
C LYS A 668 40.09 -34.40 14.72
N LYS A 669 40.23 -34.10 16.02
CA LYS A 669 39.20 -33.43 16.83
C LYS A 669 38.79 -32.09 16.26
N VAL A 670 39.76 -31.31 15.74
CA VAL A 670 39.51 -29.98 15.13
C VAL A 670 38.53 -30.06 13.96
N ASP A 671 38.52 -31.16 13.20
CA ASP A 671 37.56 -31.31 12.09
C ASP A 671 36.13 -31.51 12.60
N CYS A 672 36.00 -32.21 13.75
CA CYS A 672 34.68 -32.32 14.40
C CYS A 672 34.19 -30.97 14.94
N GLU A 673 35.07 -30.15 15.52
CA GLU A 673 34.76 -28.82 16.01
C GLU A 673 34.31 -27.88 14.87
N LYS A 674 35.08 -27.85 13.77
CA LYS A 674 34.65 -27.09 12.56
C LYS A 674 33.32 -27.57 12.00
N LYS A 675 33.09 -28.89 12.04
CA LYS A 675 31.82 -29.44 11.55
C LYS A 675 30.62 -29.00 12.41
N ILE A 676 30.81 -28.83 13.72
CA ILE A 676 29.78 -28.27 14.60
C ILE A 676 29.43 -26.84 14.18
N GLU A 677 30.46 -25.99 14.00
CA GLU A 677 30.26 -24.60 13.56
C GLU A 677 29.50 -24.53 12.22
N ASP A 678 29.92 -25.32 11.23
CA ASP A 678 29.25 -25.39 9.91
C ASP A 678 27.80 -25.81 10.03
N ILE A 679 27.47 -26.79 10.88
CA ILE A 679 26.08 -27.25 11.06
C ILE A 679 25.27 -26.19 11.75
N ILE A 680 25.80 -25.55 12.80
CA ILE A 680 25.09 -24.47 13.52
C ILE A 680 24.74 -23.32 12.58
N LEU A 681 25.73 -22.85 11.80
CA LEU A 681 25.51 -21.77 10.83
C LEU A 681 24.44 -22.16 9.81
N LYS A 682 24.49 -23.38 9.31
CA LYS A 682 23.54 -23.87 8.32
C LYS A 682 22.12 -24.02 8.86
N ILE A 683 21.97 -24.53 10.09
CA ILE A 683 20.66 -24.63 10.76
C ILE A 683 20.10 -23.24 11.08
N LYS A 684 20.93 -22.27 11.50
CA LYS A 684 20.50 -20.89 11.70
C LYS A 684 19.99 -20.28 10.38
N ASP A 685 20.71 -20.48 9.28
CA ASP A 685 20.31 -20.01 7.96
C ASP A 685 19.01 -20.68 7.47
N LEU A 686 18.89 -21.99 7.63
CA LEU A 686 17.66 -22.72 7.29
C LEU A 686 16.46 -22.28 8.10
N ASN A 687 16.61 -21.99 9.40
CA ASN A 687 15.54 -21.42 10.22
C ASN A 687 15.05 -20.11 9.59
N ILE A 688 15.96 -19.18 9.27
CA ILE A 688 15.62 -17.91 8.65
C ILE A 688 14.96 -18.10 7.28
N GLN A 689 15.46 -19.02 6.46
CA GLN A 689 14.93 -19.27 5.11
C GLN A 689 13.56 -19.94 5.10
N THR A 690 13.23 -20.72 6.12
CA THR A 690 11.95 -21.42 6.22
C THR A 690 10.90 -20.64 6.98
N GLU A 691 11.24 -19.53 7.59
CA GLU A 691 10.28 -18.63 8.19
C GLU A 691 9.51 -17.87 7.11
N GLY A 692 8.20 -18.05 7.09
CA GLY A 692 7.28 -17.43 6.17
C GLY A 692 5.86 -17.93 6.45
N PHE A 693 4.89 -17.45 5.68
CA PHE A 693 3.50 -17.90 5.80
C PHE A 693 2.74 -17.68 4.50
N TYR A 694 1.60 -18.33 4.38
CA TYR A 694 0.65 -18.16 3.28
C TYR A 694 -0.60 -17.44 3.78
N LEU A 695 -1.10 -16.49 2.99
CA LEU A 695 -2.39 -15.86 3.20
C LEU A 695 -3.29 -16.21 2.01
N ILE A 696 -4.38 -16.93 2.27
CA ILE A 696 -5.30 -17.41 1.24
C ILE A 696 -6.68 -16.82 1.49
N GLU A 697 -7.19 -16.08 0.51
CA GLU A 697 -8.52 -15.49 0.56
C GLU A 697 -9.55 -16.44 -0.07
N ASN A 698 -10.57 -16.83 0.69
CA ASN A 698 -11.59 -17.77 0.20
C ASN A 698 -12.36 -17.27 -1.03
N ILE A 699 -12.58 -15.95 -1.15
CA ILE A 699 -13.27 -15.35 -2.29
C ILE A 699 -12.58 -15.64 -3.64
N LEU A 700 -11.25 -15.80 -3.61
CA LEU A 700 -10.46 -16.05 -4.81
C LEU A 700 -10.54 -17.49 -5.29
N LEU A 701 -11.01 -18.40 -4.42
CA LEU A 701 -11.18 -19.82 -4.71
C LEU A 701 -12.56 -20.15 -5.29
N ARG A 702 -13.44 -19.13 -5.46
CA ARG A 702 -14.76 -19.30 -6.06
C ARG A 702 -14.65 -19.83 -7.49
N PRO A 703 -15.66 -20.59 -7.98
CA PRO A 703 -15.70 -21.00 -9.36
C PRO A 703 -15.74 -19.78 -10.29
N LEU A 704 -14.79 -19.70 -11.22
CA LEU A 704 -14.66 -18.62 -12.20
C LEU A 704 -15.26 -18.99 -13.56
N ASN A 705 -15.40 -20.30 -13.82
CA ASN A 705 -15.94 -20.80 -15.06
C ASN A 705 -17.46 -20.81 -14.94
N THR A 706 -18.08 -19.66 -15.21
CA THR A 706 -19.54 -19.52 -15.22
C THR A 706 -20.16 -20.42 -16.27
N ASP A 707 -21.34 -20.96 -15.99
CA ASP A 707 -22.12 -21.78 -16.90
C ASP A 707 -22.17 -21.16 -18.29
N LYS A 708 -21.81 -21.92 -19.28
CA LYS A 708 -22.06 -21.53 -20.68
C LYS A 708 -23.49 -21.83 -21.01
N PHE A 709 -24.25 -20.80 -21.27
CA PHE A 709 -25.64 -20.90 -21.69
C PHE A 709 -25.72 -20.92 -23.20
N SER A 710 -26.67 -21.66 -23.74
CA SER A 710 -26.99 -21.62 -25.15
C SER A 710 -28.48 -21.68 -25.35
N LEU A 711 -29.00 -20.91 -26.30
CA LEU A 711 -30.39 -21.02 -26.75
C LEU A 711 -30.49 -22.19 -27.68
N SER A 712 -31.56 -22.99 -27.51
CA SER A 712 -31.97 -24.04 -28.44
C SER A 712 -33.41 -23.81 -28.85
N VAL A 713 -33.63 -23.80 -30.15
CA VAL A 713 -34.95 -23.65 -30.74
C VAL A 713 -35.46 -25.00 -31.24
N PHE A 714 -36.55 -25.44 -30.67
CA PHE A 714 -37.17 -26.73 -30.98
C PHE A 714 -38.53 -26.54 -31.68
N THR A 715 -38.92 -27.51 -32.48
CA THR A 715 -40.32 -27.69 -32.86
C THR A 715 -41.14 -28.22 -31.68
N ASN A 716 -42.47 -28.15 -31.77
CA ASN A 716 -43.36 -28.78 -30.77
C ASN A 716 -43.13 -30.30 -30.64
N ASN A 717 -42.60 -30.94 -31.66
CA ASN A 717 -42.22 -32.36 -31.65
C ASN A 717 -40.84 -32.61 -31.06
N ARG A 718 -40.18 -31.61 -30.44
CA ARG A 718 -38.83 -31.63 -29.86
C ARG A 718 -37.69 -31.87 -30.86
N GLU A 719 -37.91 -31.60 -32.16
CA GLU A 719 -36.79 -31.53 -33.11
C GLU A 719 -36.02 -30.23 -32.91
N LEU A 720 -34.68 -30.29 -32.73
CA LEU A 720 -33.82 -29.15 -32.58
C LEU A 720 -33.54 -28.54 -33.96
N ILE A 721 -33.97 -27.28 -34.14
CA ILE A 721 -33.79 -26.56 -35.41
C ILE A 721 -32.51 -25.72 -35.36
N PHE A 722 -32.38 -24.88 -34.35
CA PHE A 722 -31.26 -23.92 -34.19
C PHE A 722 -30.62 -24.02 -32.80
N LYS A 723 -29.33 -23.69 -32.76
CA LYS A 723 -28.55 -23.44 -31.52
C LYS A 723 -27.89 -22.11 -31.58
N SER A 724 -27.82 -21.40 -30.44
CA SER A 724 -26.94 -20.21 -30.31
C SER A 724 -25.50 -20.64 -30.10
N TYR A 725 -24.59 -19.69 -30.27
CA TYR A 725 -23.26 -19.79 -29.68
C TYR A 725 -23.37 -19.84 -28.16
N LYS A 726 -22.34 -20.36 -27.52
CA LYS A 726 -22.27 -20.41 -26.05
C LYS A 726 -21.98 -19.01 -25.53
N ILE A 727 -22.88 -18.45 -24.74
CA ILE A 727 -22.78 -17.14 -24.11
C ILE A 727 -22.65 -17.34 -22.60
N ASN A 728 -21.87 -16.49 -21.94
CA ASN A 728 -21.63 -16.59 -20.51
C ASN A 728 -22.64 -15.79 -19.67
N ASP A 729 -23.50 -14.98 -20.31
CA ASP A 729 -24.47 -14.13 -19.63
C ASP A 729 -25.89 -14.66 -19.83
N PHE A 730 -26.52 -15.03 -18.71
CA PHE A 730 -27.90 -15.53 -18.70
C PHE A 730 -28.91 -14.43 -19.05
N ILE A 731 -28.64 -13.19 -18.62
CA ILE A 731 -29.54 -12.04 -18.85
C ILE A 731 -29.56 -11.71 -20.34
N GLU A 732 -28.39 -11.62 -20.97
CA GLU A 732 -28.24 -11.38 -22.39
C GLU A 732 -29.00 -12.46 -23.21
N LEU A 733 -28.88 -13.72 -22.81
CA LEU A 733 -29.63 -14.83 -23.46
C LEU A 733 -31.10 -14.79 -23.19
N SER A 734 -31.54 -14.31 -22.03
CA SER A 734 -32.97 -14.17 -21.72
C SER A 734 -33.59 -13.04 -22.56
N GLU A 735 -32.90 -11.91 -22.68
CA GLU A 735 -33.31 -10.81 -23.55
C GLU A 735 -33.35 -11.24 -25.02
N MET A 736 -32.31 -11.99 -25.47
CA MET A 736 -32.30 -12.56 -26.83
C MET A 736 -33.46 -13.53 -27.05
N ARG A 737 -33.81 -14.37 -26.05
CA ARG A 737 -34.95 -15.32 -26.15
C ARG A 737 -36.26 -14.57 -26.39
N ASP A 738 -36.47 -13.48 -25.65
CA ASP A 738 -37.76 -12.78 -25.69
C ASP A 738 -37.97 -12.02 -27.01
N GLY A 739 -36.91 -11.53 -27.68
CA GLY A 739 -36.95 -10.94 -29.01
C GLY A 739 -36.83 -11.92 -30.18
N LEU A 740 -36.45 -13.19 -29.91
CA LEU A 740 -36.04 -14.12 -30.96
C LEU A 740 -37.16 -14.54 -31.90
N ILE A 741 -38.40 -14.62 -31.43
CA ILE A 741 -39.54 -14.99 -32.26
C ILE A 741 -39.79 -13.96 -33.35
N ASP A 742 -39.63 -12.67 -33.04
CA ASP A 742 -39.82 -11.59 -34.01
C ASP A 742 -38.67 -11.55 -35.02
N LEU A 743 -37.44 -11.78 -34.60
CA LEU A 743 -36.30 -11.94 -35.50
C LEU A 743 -36.44 -13.10 -36.47
N LEU A 744 -37.01 -14.24 -36.01
CA LEU A 744 -37.23 -15.44 -36.83
C LEU A 744 -38.34 -15.24 -37.85
N LYS A 745 -39.23 -14.25 -37.74
CA LYS A 745 -40.30 -13.97 -38.72
C LYS A 745 -39.76 -13.36 -40.00
N ASP A 746 -38.72 -12.61 -39.94
CA ASP A 746 -38.16 -11.88 -41.07
C ASP A 746 -37.14 -12.74 -41.84
N ARG A 747 -37.42 -12.95 -43.13
CA ARG A 747 -36.56 -13.70 -44.02
C ARG A 747 -35.20 -13.06 -44.24
N SER A 748 -35.07 -11.73 -44.10
CA SER A 748 -33.81 -10.97 -44.24
C SER A 748 -32.76 -11.34 -43.20
N ASN A 749 -33.21 -11.80 -42.02
CA ASN A 749 -32.31 -12.16 -40.92
C ASN A 749 -31.61 -13.53 -41.11
N TYR A 750 -31.95 -14.26 -42.18
CA TYR A 750 -31.37 -15.57 -42.47
C TYR A 750 -30.28 -15.49 -43.53
N SER A 751 -29.14 -16.10 -43.29
CA SER A 751 -28.05 -16.27 -44.25
C SER A 751 -27.65 -17.74 -44.39
N ILE A 752 -27.25 -18.13 -45.59
CA ILE A 752 -26.83 -19.49 -45.94
C ILE A 752 -25.34 -19.47 -46.33
N HIS A 753 -24.51 -20.19 -45.60
CA HIS A 753 -23.07 -20.27 -45.88
C HIS A 753 -22.57 -21.72 -45.75
N LYS A 754 -21.34 -21.95 -46.26
CA LYS A 754 -20.71 -23.25 -46.14
C LYS A 754 -20.42 -23.60 -44.67
N SER A 755 -20.59 -24.85 -44.28
CA SER A 755 -20.24 -25.33 -42.97
C SER A 755 -18.71 -25.28 -42.75
N TYR A 756 -18.28 -24.93 -41.53
CA TYR A 756 -16.88 -25.01 -41.13
C TYR A 756 -16.38 -26.43 -40.94
N GLU A 757 -17.28 -27.37 -40.60
CA GLU A 757 -16.95 -28.79 -40.35
C GLU A 757 -16.88 -29.61 -41.65
N ASP A 758 -17.68 -29.24 -42.65
CA ASP A 758 -17.73 -29.94 -43.96
C ASP A 758 -18.01 -28.91 -45.06
N THR A 759 -16.99 -28.52 -45.78
CA THR A 759 -17.04 -27.48 -46.81
C THR A 759 -17.96 -27.83 -48.01
N ASN A 760 -18.44 -29.07 -48.10
CA ASN A 760 -19.37 -29.52 -49.11
C ASN A 760 -20.86 -29.36 -48.68
N LYS A 761 -21.09 -28.92 -47.43
CA LYS A 761 -22.44 -28.72 -46.91
C LYS A 761 -22.72 -27.27 -46.58
N PHE A 762 -24.01 -26.92 -46.55
CA PHE A 762 -24.47 -25.56 -46.22
C PHE A 762 -25.15 -25.60 -44.86
N VAL A 763 -25.04 -24.49 -44.12
CA VAL A 763 -25.70 -24.25 -42.84
C VAL A 763 -26.44 -22.91 -42.88
N ILE A 764 -27.54 -22.85 -42.13
CA ILE A 764 -28.35 -21.64 -41.99
C ILE A 764 -27.91 -20.91 -40.75
N SER A 765 -27.69 -19.62 -40.82
CA SER A 765 -27.44 -18.77 -39.66
C SER A 765 -28.49 -17.67 -39.59
N VAL A 766 -28.85 -17.26 -38.39
CA VAL A 766 -29.74 -16.15 -38.10
C VAL A 766 -28.93 -15.03 -37.49
N PHE A 767 -29.17 -13.79 -37.91
CA PHE A 767 -28.48 -12.58 -37.50
C PHE A 767 -29.47 -11.64 -36.79
N ASP A 768 -28.95 -10.79 -35.88
CA ASP A 768 -29.73 -9.74 -35.26
C ASP A 768 -29.77 -8.49 -36.16
N VAL A 769 -30.41 -7.44 -35.69
CA VAL A 769 -30.56 -6.15 -36.39
C VAL A 769 -29.20 -5.42 -36.56
N MET A 770 -28.15 -5.84 -35.82
CA MET A 770 -26.78 -5.29 -35.87
C MET A 770 -25.82 -6.20 -36.66
N ASP A 771 -26.36 -7.15 -37.49
CA ASP A 771 -25.54 -8.12 -38.24
C ASP A 771 -24.69 -9.09 -37.38
N ASN A 772 -25.00 -9.26 -36.09
CA ASN A 772 -24.35 -10.27 -35.28
C ASN A 772 -25.01 -11.64 -35.51
N LYS A 773 -24.18 -12.67 -35.69
CA LYS A 773 -24.63 -14.03 -35.86
C LYS A 773 -25.09 -14.61 -34.53
N ILE A 774 -26.41 -14.86 -34.39
CA ILE A 774 -27.04 -15.30 -33.14
C ILE A 774 -27.25 -16.82 -33.12
N LEU A 775 -27.80 -17.39 -34.17
CA LEU A 775 -28.14 -18.81 -34.24
C LEU A 775 -27.51 -19.50 -35.46
N ILE A 776 -27.29 -20.80 -35.31
CA ILE A 776 -26.85 -21.67 -36.40
C ILE A 776 -27.74 -22.91 -36.46
N SER A 777 -28.06 -23.38 -37.68
CA SER A 777 -28.86 -24.58 -37.85
C SER A 777 -28.17 -25.83 -37.30
N ASN A 778 -28.92 -26.69 -36.64
CA ASN A 778 -28.43 -27.99 -36.17
C ASN A 778 -28.22 -28.98 -37.33
N GLU A 779 -28.92 -28.79 -38.43
CA GLU A 779 -28.80 -29.62 -39.64
C GLU A 779 -27.92 -28.94 -40.68
N SER A 780 -27.16 -29.71 -41.44
CA SER A 780 -26.41 -29.26 -42.60
C SER A 780 -27.04 -29.79 -43.90
N PHE A 781 -27.08 -28.96 -44.94
CA PHE A 781 -27.77 -29.22 -46.21
C PHE A 781 -26.76 -29.48 -47.33
N LYS A 782 -27.11 -30.33 -48.27
CA LYS A 782 -26.26 -30.66 -49.42
C LYS A 782 -26.25 -29.56 -50.47
N THR A 783 -27.34 -28.84 -50.59
CA THR A 783 -27.49 -27.78 -51.58
C THR A 783 -28.00 -26.48 -50.93
N LYS A 784 -27.70 -25.34 -51.54
CA LYS A 784 -28.20 -24.03 -51.10
C LYS A 784 -29.73 -23.94 -51.26
N ILE A 785 -30.34 -24.65 -52.27
CA ILE A 785 -31.76 -24.71 -52.51
C ILE A 785 -32.48 -25.44 -51.37
N GLU A 786 -31.98 -26.60 -50.94
CA GLU A 786 -32.52 -27.33 -49.77
C GLU A 786 -32.53 -26.46 -48.50
N ALA A 787 -31.45 -25.66 -48.27
CA ALA A 787 -31.40 -24.77 -47.16
C ALA A 787 -32.42 -23.59 -47.27
N GLN A 788 -32.65 -23.07 -48.47
CA GLN A 788 -33.68 -22.07 -48.73
C GLN A 788 -35.11 -22.62 -48.48
N ASP A 789 -35.42 -23.78 -49.00
CA ASP A 789 -36.72 -24.45 -48.77
C ASP A 789 -36.94 -24.74 -47.28
N LYS A 790 -35.89 -25.09 -46.55
CA LYS A 790 -36.00 -25.32 -45.09
C LYS A 790 -36.30 -24.01 -44.35
N ILE A 791 -35.67 -22.86 -44.70
CA ILE A 791 -35.98 -21.57 -44.12
C ILE A 791 -37.46 -21.22 -44.31
N GLU A 792 -38.00 -21.34 -45.53
CA GLU A 792 -39.39 -21.05 -45.83
C GLU A 792 -40.35 -21.95 -44.99
N LYS A 793 -40.04 -23.25 -44.90
CA LYS A 793 -40.79 -24.16 -44.05
C LYS A 793 -40.74 -23.80 -42.58
N ILE A 794 -39.56 -23.34 -42.06
CA ILE A 794 -39.42 -22.89 -40.69
C ILE A 794 -40.31 -21.68 -40.46
N ILE A 795 -40.26 -20.65 -41.29
CA ILE A 795 -41.06 -19.44 -41.16
C ILE A 795 -42.54 -19.75 -41.22
N GLN A 796 -43.02 -20.47 -42.28
CA GLN A 796 -44.44 -20.70 -42.50
C GLN A 796 -45.06 -21.71 -41.53
N ASN A 797 -44.39 -22.80 -41.22
CA ASN A 797 -44.96 -23.89 -40.44
C ASN A 797 -44.73 -23.82 -38.95
N TYR A 798 -43.64 -23.18 -38.53
CA TYR A 798 -43.27 -23.16 -37.14
C TYR A 798 -43.31 -21.76 -36.51
N VAL A 799 -42.79 -20.72 -37.16
CA VAL A 799 -42.73 -19.38 -36.59
C VAL A 799 -44.09 -18.70 -36.63
N ILE A 800 -44.74 -18.63 -37.84
CA ILE A 800 -46.05 -17.97 -38.02
C ILE A 800 -47.13 -18.68 -37.22
N LYS A 801 -47.08 -20.01 -37.14
CA LYS A 801 -48.06 -20.85 -36.40
C LYS A 801 -47.75 -20.97 -34.90
N SER A 802 -46.74 -20.26 -34.39
CA SER A 802 -46.30 -20.33 -32.99
C SER A 802 -45.99 -21.74 -32.48
N ASN A 803 -45.46 -22.62 -33.35
CA ASN A 803 -45.14 -24.02 -33.06
C ASN A 803 -43.66 -24.22 -32.66
N LEU A 804 -43.00 -23.15 -32.11
CA LEU A 804 -41.64 -23.21 -31.66
C LEU A 804 -41.57 -23.14 -30.15
N LYS A 805 -40.63 -23.91 -29.60
CA LYS A 805 -40.24 -23.87 -28.19
C LYS A 805 -38.79 -23.44 -28.09
N ILE A 806 -38.52 -22.39 -27.35
CA ILE A 806 -37.17 -21.86 -27.12
C ILE A 806 -36.77 -22.22 -25.70
N GLU A 807 -35.69 -22.95 -25.56
CA GLU A 807 -35.17 -23.39 -24.27
C GLU A 807 -33.75 -22.84 -24.09
N ILE A 808 -33.45 -22.33 -22.90
CA ILE A 808 -32.08 -21.99 -22.48
C ILE A 808 -31.48 -23.24 -21.90
N ASN A 809 -30.48 -23.80 -22.57
CA ASN A 809 -29.74 -24.95 -22.08
C ASN A 809 -28.53 -24.48 -21.31
N THR A 810 -28.39 -24.90 -20.05
CA THR A 810 -27.20 -24.77 -19.24
C THR A 810 -26.32 -26.00 -19.45
N GLN A 811 -25.13 -25.81 -20.03
CA GLN A 811 -24.09 -26.83 -19.89
C GLN A 811 -23.36 -26.53 -18.58
N SER A 812 -23.74 -27.24 -17.52
CA SER A 812 -22.99 -27.18 -16.27
C SER A 812 -21.61 -27.80 -16.49
N SER A 813 -20.60 -26.97 -16.65
CA SER A 813 -19.24 -27.42 -16.50
C SER A 813 -18.94 -27.42 -14.99
N SER A 814 -18.42 -28.53 -14.47
CA SER A 814 -17.71 -28.70 -13.17
C SER A 814 -18.18 -27.97 -11.88
N ILE A 815 -19.16 -27.06 -11.93
CA ILE A 815 -19.68 -26.35 -10.75
C ILE A 815 -20.31 -27.30 -9.73
N ASN A 816 -20.86 -28.42 -10.16
CA ASN A 816 -21.46 -29.43 -9.28
C ASN A 816 -20.48 -30.10 -8.30
N ASN A 817 -19.16 -29.84 -8.44
CA ASN A 817 -18.12 -30.41 -7.58
C ASN A 817 -17.65 -29.43 -6.50
N PHE A 818 -18.06 -28.16 -6.54
CA PHE A 818 -17.71 -27.20 -5.49
C PHE A 818 -18.62 -27.42 -4.28
N PRO A 819 -18.07 -27.48 -3.06
CA PRO A 819 -18.86 -27.74 -1.87
C PRO A 819 -19.77 -26.55 -1.54
N ASP A 820 -21.08 -26.80 -1.42
CA ASP A 820 -22.08 -25.79 -1.06
C ASP A 820 -21.84 -25.16 0.32
N ASN A 821 -21.15 -25.87 1.20
CA ASN A 821 -20.90 -25.46 2.57
C ASN A 821 -19.61 -24.64 2.77
N PHE A 822 -18.80 -24.40 1.71
CA PHE A 822 -17.59 -23.62 1.82
C PHE A 822 -17.91 -22.12 1.84
N ASN A 823 -17.43 -21.41 2.88
CA ASN A 823 -17.66 -19.98 2.99
C ASN A 823 -16.66 -19.17 2.15
N TYR A 824 -17.14 -18.62 1.03
CA TYR A 824 -16.33 -17.77 0.16
C TYR A 824 -16.24 -16.32 0.64
N SER A 825 -17.07 -15.90 1.58
CA SER A 825 -17.27 -14.51 1.96
C SER A 825 -16.45 -14.12 3.17
N ASN A 826 -15.65 -13.05 3.07
CA ASN A 826 -14.98 -12.41 4.20
C ASN A 826 -14.19 -13.37 5.11
N GLU A 827 -13.53 -14.36 4.54
CA GLU A 827 -12.72 -15.32 5.29
C GLU A 827 -11.36 -15.52 4.64
N VAL A 828 -10.32 -15.59 5.47
CA VAL A 828 -8.94 -15.82 5.06
C VAL A 828 -8.30 -16.91 5.90
N HIS A 829 -7.39 -17.67 5.30
CA HIS A 829 -6.54 -18.61 6.01
C HIS A 829 -5.12 -18.07 6.07
N VAL A 830 -4.55 -18.06 7.28
CA VAL A 830 -3.15 -17.68 7.53
C VAL A 830 -2.43 -18.93 8.00
N ILE A 831 -1.47 -19.40 7.22
CA ILE A 831 -0.87 -20.72 7.39
C ILE A 831 0.64 -20.59 7.56
N PHE A 832 1.14 -21.01 8.72
CA PHE A 832 2.55 -21.01 9.08
C PHE A 832 3.12 -22.42 9.09
N PRO A 833 4.41 -22.59 8.79
CA PRO A 833 5.13 -23.85 9.07
C PRO A 833 5.32 -23.99 10.58
N GLU A 834 5.23 -25.20 11.12
CA GLU A 834 5.37 -25.40 12.56
C GLU A 834 6.81 -25.78 12.99
N TRP A 835 7.72 -26.11 12.05
CA TRP A 835 9.07 -26.61 12.35
C TRP A 835 10.13 -25.53 12.60
N PRO A 836 10.09 -24.29 12.08
CA PRO A 836 11.08 -23.27 12.43
C PRO A 836 11.11 -23.02 13.92
N SER A 837 12.29 -22.78 14.49
CA SER A 837 12.46 -22.78 15.96
C SER A 837 11.58 -21.73 16.65
N ARG A 838 11.44 -20.53 16.08
CA ARG A 838 10.53 -19.48 16.64
C ARG A 838 9.06 -19.91 16.63
N PHE A 839 8.63 -20.60 15.58
CA PHE A 839 7.23 -21.05 15.43
C PHE A 839 6.90 -22.29 16.29
N GLN A 840 7.90 -22.96 16.89
CA GLN A 840 7.69 -23.99 17.90
C GLN A 840 7.37 -23.40 19.27
N ASN A 841 7.72 -22.11 19.51
CA ASN A 841 7.46 -21.43 20.78
C ASN A 841 5.98 -21.06 20.93
N ILE A 842 5.36 -21.46 22.05
CA ILE A 842 3.93 -21.24 22.31
C ILE A 842 3.62 -19.75 22.49
N GLU A 843 4.50 -18.99 23.16
CA GLU A 843 4.30 -17.55 23.36
C GLU A 843 4.36 -16.79 22.03
N PHE A 844 5.26 -17.22 21.15
CA PHE A 844 5.35 -16.63 19.82
C PHE A 844 4.12 -16.94 18.96
N LYS A 845 3.58 -18.14 19.02
CA LYS A 845 2.31 -18.49 18.38
C LYS A 845 1.13 -17.63 18.88
N LYS A 846 1.08 -17.37 20.17
CA LYS A 846 0.07 -16.45 20.75
C LYS A 846 0.26 -15.04 20.22
N TYR A 847 1.49 -14.56 20.17
CA TYR A 847 1.80 -13.23 19.65
C TYR A 847 1.44 -13.08 18.16
N ILE A 848 1.69 -14.10 17.35
CA ILE A 848 1.24 -14.13 15.94
C ILE A 848 -0.28 -13.94 15.88
N LYS A 849 -1.02 -14.67 16.70
CA LYS A 849 -2.48 -14.56 16.77
C LYS A 849 -2.92 -13.15 17.17
N GLU A 850 -2.32 -12.57 18.20
CA GLU A 850 -2.61 -11.20 18.65
C GLU A 850 -2.33 -10.16 17.55
N ILE A 851 -1.25 -10.29 16.81
CA ILE A 851 -0.96 -9.41 15.67
C ILE A 851 -2.08 -9.50 14.64
N ILE A 852 -2.47 -10.71 14.25
CA ILE A 852 -3.52 -10.89 13.24
C ILE A 852 -4.84 -10.32 13.75
N ASP A 853 -5.23 -10.62 14.98
CA ASP A 853 -6.46 -10.10 15.62
C ASP A 853 -6.50 -8.56 15.63
N ASN A 854 -5.36 -7.91 15.89
CA ASN A 854 -5.28 -6.45 15.99
C ASN A 854 -5.32 -5.74 14.63
N TYR A 855 -4.82 -6.38 13.58
CA TYR A 855 -4.59 -5.70 12.29
C TYR A 855 -5.46 -6.19 11.15
N ILE A 856 -6.15 -7.31 11.29
CA ILE A 856 -7.12 -7.76 10.28
C ILE A 856 -8.34 -6.83 10.25
N PRO A 857 -8.92 -6.50 9.09
CA PRO A 857 -10.16 -5.75 9.03
C PRO A 857 -11.29 -6.44 9.83
N ALA A 858 -12.04 -5.68 10.62
CA ALA A 858 -13.05 -6.21 11.55
C ALA A 858 -14.16 -7.07 10.91
N ASN A 859 -14.38 -6.91 9.60
CA ASN A 859 -15.37 -7.67 8.84
C ASN A 859 -14.82 -8.98 8.28
N ILE A 860 -13.54 -9.30 8.49
CA ILE A 860 -12.88 -10.49 7.95
C ILE A 860 -12.58 -11.47 9.09
N LYS A 861 -13.06 -12.68 8.93
CA LYS A 861 -12.71 -13.81 9.80
C LYS A 861 -11.40 -14.43 9.32
N PHE A 862 -10.51 -14.79 10.23
CA PHE A 862 -9.31 -15.53 9.88
C PHE A 862 -9.25 -16.88 10.57
N ASN A 863 -8.63 -17.83 9.90
CA ASN A 863 -8.28 -19.14 10.43
C ASN A 863 -6.76 -19.27 10.44
N LEU A 864 -6.19 -19.44 11.62
CA LEU A 864 -4.74 -19.56 11.83
C LEU A 864 -4.34 -21.03 11.97
N HIS A 865 -3.44 -21.48 11.10
CA HIS A 865 -2.96 -22.86 11.09
C HIS A 865 -1.44 -22.92 11.21
N PHE A 866 -0.95 -23.94 11.92
CA PHE A 866 0.45 -24.29 11.96
C PHE A 866 0.58 -25.72 11.42
N LEU A 867 1.18 -25.87 10.26
CA LEU A 867 1.20 -27.14 9.53
C LEU A 867 2.59 -27.78 9.51
N ASN A 868 2.60 -29.10 9.41
CA ASN A 868 3.82 -29.86 9.26
C ASN A 868 4.44 -29.70 7.87
N TYR A 869 5.65 -30.18 7.67
CA TYR A 869 6.41 -30.05 6.43
C TYR A 869 5.69 -30.66 5.21
N LYS A 870 5.02 -31.80 5.39
CA LYS A 870 4.31 -32.49 4.30
C LYS A 870 3.15 -31.64 3.78
N ASP A 871 2.34 -31.15 4.69
CA ASP A 871 1.15 -30.37 4.34
C ASP A 871 1.54 -29.01 3.74
N ILE A 872 2.58 -28.34 4.26
CA ILE A 872 3.12 -27.11 3.68
C ILE A 872 3.65 -27.33 2.28
N ARG A 873 4.33 -28.45 2.04
CA ARG A 873 4.83 -28.79 0.70
C ARG A 873 3.70 -28.97 -0.29
N GLU A 874 2.69 -29.78 0.07
CA GLU A 874 1.51 -29.99 -0.75
C GLU A 874 0.79 -28.67 -1.06
N LEU A 875 0.59 -27.83 -0.04
CA LEU A 875 0.03 -26.51 -0.20
C LEU A 875 0.85 -25.64 -1.15
N SER A 876 2.17 -25.63 -0.96
CA SER A 876 3.09 -24.82 -1.79
C SER A 876 3.01 -25.18 -3.27
N GLU A 877 2.99 -26.48 -3.58
CA GLU A 877 2.88 -26.99 -4.95
C GLU A 877 1.56 -26.57 -5.60
N ILE A 878 0.43 -26.77 -4.90
CA ILE A 878 -0.90 -26.41 -5.42
C ILE A 878 -1.05 -24.91 -5.57
N PHE A 879 -0.63 -24.13 -4.55
CA PHE A 879 -0.85 -22.69 -4.51
C PHE A 879 0.04 -21.93 -5.51
N SER A 880 1.29 -22.37 -5.71
CA SER A 880 2.18 -21.76 -6.70
C SER A 880 1.66 -21.99 -8.13
N GLU A 881 1.21 -23.21 -8.45
CA GLU A 881 0.58 -23.50 -9.76
C GLU A 881 -0.70 -22.69 -9.95
N TRP A 882 -1.53 -22.57 -8.92
CA TRP A 882 -2.76 -21.78 -8.95
C TRP A 882 -2.46 -20.30 -9.23
N LYS A 883 -1.44 -19.69 -8.55
CA LYS A 883 -1.01 -18.31 -8.80
C LYS A 883 -0.55 -18.11 -10.25
N GLU A 884 0.24 -19.02 -10.80
CA GLU A 884 0.70 -18.95 -12.20
C GLU A 884 -0.46 -18.99 -13.20
N LEU A 885 -1.42 -19.87 -12.98
CA LEU A 885 -2.57 -19.97 -13.87
C LEU A 885 -3.47 -18.75 -13.79
N LYS A 886 -3.58 -18.12 -12.60
CA LYS A 886 -4.31 -16.88 -12.42
C LYS A 886 -3.65 -15.73 -13.17
N LYS A 887 -2.33 -15.61 -13.13
CA LYS A 887 -1.56 -14.67 -13.98
C LYS A 887 -1.84 -14.87 -15.47
N LYS A 888 -1.95 -16.12 -15.93
CA LYS A 888 -2.21 -16.48 -17.32
C LYS A 888 -3.69 -16.47 -17.73
N ASN A 889 -4.60 -16.18 -16.81
CA ASN A 889 -6.05 -16.15 -16.99
C ASN A 889 -6.65 -17.43 -17.61
N LYS A 890 -6.16 -18.61 -17.19
CA LYS A 890 -6.63 -19.92 -17.69
C LYS A 890 -7.75 -20.50 -16.80
N LEU A 891 -8.95 -19.96 -16.93
CA LEU A 891 -10.08 -20.17 -16.01
C LEU A 891 -10.41 -21.64 -15.70
N SER A 892 -10.47 -22.52 -16.70
CA SER A 892 -10.85 -23.93 -16.49
C SER A 892 -9.85 -24.72 -15.62
N LYS A 893 -8.56 -24.41 -15.72
CA LYS A 893 -7.52 -25.05 -14.91
C LYS A 893 -7.45 -24.46 -13.50
N ILE A 894 -7.75 -23.16 -13.37
CA ILE A 894 -7.82 -22.48 -12.07
C ILE A 894 -8.87 -23.14 -11.19
N ASP A 895 -10.08 -23.42 -11.73
CA ASP A 895 -11.17 -24.04 -10.97
C ASP A 895 -10.80 -25.41 -10.40
N ILE A 896 -10.03 -26.22 -11.13
CA ILE A 896 -9.56 -27.52 -10.65
C ILE A 896 -8.61 -27.36 -9.46
N LEU A 897 -7.69 -26.39 -9.52
CA LEU A 897 -6.76 -26.13 -8.41
C LEU A 897 -7.46 -25.46 -7.24
N SER A 898 -8.44 -24.57 -7.50
CA SER A 898 -9.28 -23.99 -6.46
C SER A 898 -10.02 -25.06 -5.66
N LEU A 899 -10.57 -26.07 -6.35
CA LEU A 899 -11.18 -27.23 -5.67
C LEU A 899 -10.20 -27.99 -4.80
N LYS A 900 -8.98 -28.26 -5.30
CA LYS A 900 -7.94 -28.92 -4.51
C LYS A 900 -7.55 -28.09 -3.27
N LEU A 901 -7.43 -26.77 -3.42
CA LEU A 901 -7.15 -25.88 -2.30
C LEU A 901 -8.30 -25.90 -1.28
N ILE A 902 -9.56 -25.85 -1.74
CA ILE A 902 -10.73 -25.93 -0.85
C ILE A 902 -10.75 -27.27 -0.09
N GLN A 903 -10.50 -28.39 -0.78
CA GLN A 903 -10.41 -29.70 -0.14
C GLN A 903 -9.29 -29.75 0.91
N PHE A 904 -8.12 -29.21 0.58
CA PHE A 904 -7.00 -29.09 1.50
C PHE A 904 -7.37 -28.24 2.73
N LEU A 905 -7.90 -27.02 2.51
CA LEU A 905 -8.30 -26.10 3.59
C LEU A 905 -9.43 -26.68 4.47
N SER A 906 -10.30 -27.52 3.91
CA SER A 906 -11.35 -28.19 4.66
C SER A 906 -10.84 -29.39 5.46
N SER A 907 -9.65 -29.92 5.16
CA SER A 907 -9.04 -31.05 5.85
C SER A 907 -8.16 -30.64 7.04
N ILE A 908 -7.80 -29.36 7.15
CA ILE A 908 -6.98 -28.80 8.22
C ILE A 908 -7.83 -27.98 9.21
#